data_579cc127858442341ba1a1eba26c2533
#
_entry.id   579cc127858442341ba1a1eba26c2533
#
_cell.length_a   1.000
_cell.length_b   1.000
_cell.length_c   1.000
_cell.angle_alpha   90.00
_cell.angle_beta   90.00
_cell.angle_gamma   90.00
#
_symmetry.space_group_name_H-M   'P 1'
#
loop_
_entity.id
_entity.type
_entity.pdbx_description
1 polymer ?
#
loop_
_entity_poly.entity_id
_entity_poly.type
_entity_poly.pdbx_seq_one_letter_code
_entity_poly.pdbx_strand_id
1 'polypeptide(L)'
;MVNKIKEWFSIQLVKNPGKMVLAVILLFNIIFFLVAALVISALSLDGTEKMGFIEAAICTITMILDAGCIQFVVADIGKSGIAITIVCLVVVLIGMISFTGSVIGYVTNYISNFIENANSGKRKLNLQNHFVILNWNSRASEIINDMLYSDEKQKVVVLVQSRKEEIEKEIEERLADTVNRENLSVQKKYETLTWIKRKFAVRKEQFKKNVVVMVREGDVFSAKQLNDISLSKARAVIILGNDINNTICKFEHRERIEESSRGNSQTIKTLMQVSDITADEKSADNQKIIVEITDLWTLELVEKIIEAKQVEGKCNIIPVRVNEVLGQILSQFCLMPELNSAYSELFSNRGAEFHSEHYPYEDEISFANNYFANHNHALPITTMKKGNDTFAFYVADCDKDIHKKSAVATSNYRVSLKKDYWMERKNVVILGHNSKCKHIMSGFTAFSNEWKRNGEEIVRIVVIDDKKSLEKMNYYKEYPFVIRTVEADIYDKDKICSTIDEFVSDNEEDTSVLILSDDSALNEDIDAKALANLVYVRDIITNKIKKNPNFDAESIDVIVEIIDPKHHDIVNSYSVNNVVISNRYISKMITQISEFEALFDFYNDILSYDEENSQNYCSKEIYVKKVRRYFDELPEKTTADQLIRAIYNASIDEKKMGVINPTIALGYVKPGGKIKIFGGDLTQIEVKLEEKDKLILFSAH
;
A
#
# COMPACT_ATOMS: atom_id res chain seq x y z
N MET A 1 -25.00 50.51 -27.52
CA MET A 1 -25.33 50.14 -26.12
C MET A 1 -25.85 48.70 -26.03
N VAL A 2 -26.83 48.30 -26.83
CA VAL A 2 -27.43 46.94 -26.84
C VAL A 2 -26.41 45.80 -27.03
N ASN A 3 -25.45 45.94 -27.93
CA ASN A 3 -24.45 44.91 -28.20
C ASN A 3 -23.48 44.71 -27.02
N LYS A 4 -23.10 45.79 -26.31
CA LYS A 4 -22.26 45.68 -25.12
C LYS A 4 -23.02 45.02 -23.95
N ILE A 5 -24.34 45.22 -23.83
CA ILE A 5 -25.14 44.54 -22.83
C ILE A 5 -25.27 43.04 -23.15
N LYS A 6 -25.50 42.71 -24.44
CA LYS A 6 -25.54 41.30 -24.87
C LYS A 6 -24.21 40.57 -24.63
N GLU A 7 -23.10 41.24 -24.94
CA GLU A 7 -21.76 40.70 -24.72
C GLU A 7 -21.47 40.49 -23.23
N TRP A 8 -21.76 41.51 -22.40
CA TRP A 8 -21.62 41.41 -20.95
C TRP A 8 -22.51 40.30 -20.38
N PHE A 9 -23.75 40.18 -20.86
CA PHE A 9 -24.68 39.13 -20.42
C PHE A 9 -24.18 37.75 -20.79
N SER A 10 -23.67 37.55 -22.02
CA SER A 10 -23.05 36.28 -22.43
C SER A 10 -21.85 35.91 -21.60
N ILE A 11 -20.96 36.87 -21.30
CA ILE A 11 -19.78 36.66 -20.47
C ILE A 11 -20.17 36.24 -19.04
N GLN A 12 -21.15 36.95 -18.45
CA GLN A 12 -21.63 36.67 -17.11
C GLN A 12 -22.38 35.32 -17.03
N LEU A 13 -23.09 34.93 -18.07
CA LEU A 13 -23.81 33.66 -18.14
C LEU A 13 -22.82 32.50 -18.16
N VAL A 14 -21.65 32.61 -18.79
CA VAL A 14 -20.59 31.63 -18.80
C VAL A 14 -19.82 31.63 -17.48
N LYS A 15 -19.46 32.82 -16.96
CA LYS A 15 -18.64 32.91 -15.72
C LYS A 15 -19.39 32.53 -14.45
N ASN A 16 -20.67 32.92 -14.36
CA ASN A 16 -21.47 32.76 -13.14
C ASN A 16 -22.93 32.37 -13.46
N PRO A 17 -23.18 31.19 -14.05
CA PRO A 17 -24.50 30.79 -14.53
C PRO A 17 -25.58 30.86 -13.41
N GLY A 18 -25.26 30.33 -12.22
CA GLY A 18 -26.20 30.35 -11.08
C GLY A 18 -26.61 31.72 -10.60
N LYS A 19 -25.65 32.67 -10.54
CA LYS A 19 -25.98 34.08 -10.16
C LYS A 19 -26.82 34.78 -11.23
N MET A 20 -26.56 34.48 -12.50
CA MET A 20 -27.34 35.09 -13.60
C MET A 20 -28.74 34.53 -13.65
N VAL A 21 -28.94 33.23 -13.46
CA VAL A 21 -30.29 32.64 -13.36
C VAL A 21 -31.05 33.25 -12.19
N LEU A 22 -30.42 33.36 -11.01
CA LEU A 22 -31.04 34.02 -9.85
C LEU A 22 -31.42 35.47 -10.14
N ALA A 23 -30.55 36.25 -10.80
CA ALA A 23 -30.82 37.63 -11.15
C ALA A 23 -32.00 37.76 -12.13
N VAL A 24 -32.10 36.86 -13.13
CA VAL A 24 -33.23 36.83 -14.08
C VAL A 24 -34.52 36.46 -13.36
N ILE A 25 -34.51 35.48 -12.48
CA ILE A 25 -35.68 35.06 -11.69
C ILE A 25 -36.14 36.21 -10.78
N LEU A 26 -35.26 36.88 -10.07
CA LEU A 26 -35.56 38.01 -9.22
C LEU A 26 -36.16 39.16 -10.04
N LEU A 27 -35.55 39.48 -11.17
CA LEU A 27 -36.04 40.52 -12.06
C LEU A 27 -37.46 40.21 -12.58
N PHE A 28 -37.68 38.97 -13.00
CA PHE A 28 -39.00 38.51 -13.45
C PHE A 28 -40.05 38.63 -12.34
N ASN A 29 -39.76 38.21 -11.13
CA ASN A 29 -40.66 38.30 -9.99
C ASN A 29 -40.93 39.77 -9.61
N ILE A 30 -39.90 40.64 -9.63
CA ILE A 30 -40.12 42.12 -9.38
C ILE A 30 -41.03 42.72 -10.42
N ILE A 31 -40.81 42.42 -11.71
CA ILE A 31 -41.67 42.90 -12.79
C ILE A 31 -43.10 42.37 -12.62
N PHE A 32 -43.25 41.10 -12.30
CA PHE A 32 -44.57 40.50 -12.07
C PHE A 32 -45.30 41.15 -10.91
N PHE A 33 -44.62 41.38 -9.77
CA PHE A 33 -45.23 42.10 -8.63
C PHE A 33 -45.65 43.52 -8.97
N LEU A 34 -44.85 44.28 -9.72
CA LEU A 34 -45.15 45.62 -10.14
C LEU A 34 -46.39 45.66 -11.09
N VAL A 35 -46.45 44.74 -12.05
CA VAL A 35 -47.57 44.63 -12.96
C VAL A 35 -48.84 44.20 -12.22
N ALA A 36 -48.72 43.20 -11.34
CA ALA A 36 -49.89 42.77 -10.53
C ALA A 36 -50.42 43.91 -9.61
N ALA A 37 -49.48 44.62 -8.96
CA ALA A 37 -49.87 45.80 -8.14
C ALA A 37 -50.58 46.93 -8.95
N LEU A 38 -50.06 47.16 -10.18
CA LEU A 38 -50.71 48.11 -11.11
C LEU A 38 -52.10 47.65 -11.51
N VAL A 39 -52.27 46.37 -11.83
CA VAL A 39 -53.59 45.81 -12.18
C VAL A 39 -54.57 45.92 -11.01
N ILE A 40 -54.14 45.55 -9.80
CA ILE A 40 -54.97 45.62 -8.59
C ILE A 40 -55.32 47.09 -8.27
N SER A 41 -54.39 48.06 -8.36
CA SER A 41 -54.57 49.43 -8.13
C SER A 41 -55.52 50.09 -9.18
N ALA A 42 -55.50 49.60 -10.44
CA ALA A 42 -56.31 50.04 -11.54
C ALA A 42 -57.75 49.53 -11.48
N LEU A 43 -58.01 48.43 -10.82
CA LEU A 43 -59.30 47.81 -10.64
C LEU A 43 -60.13 48.73 -9.70
N SER A 44 -61.16 49.40 -10.23
CA SER A 44 -62.11 50.14 -9.42
C SER A 44 -62.97 49.15 -8.63
N LEU A 45 -62.86 49.16 -7.33
CA LEU A 45 -63.75 48.42 -6.45
C LEU A 45 -65.07 49.23 -6.35
N ASP A 46 -66.18 48.69 -6.86
CA ASP A 46 -67.48 49.35 -6.76
C ASP A 46 -67.83 49.61 -5.29
N GLY A 47 -67.84 50.90 -4.91
CA GLY A 47 -68.21 51.32 -3.59
C GLY A 47 -67.11 51.50 -2.54
N THR A 48 -65.86 51.39 -2.88
CA THR A 48 -64.72 51.69 -2.01
C THR A 48 -63.75 52.69 -2.64
N GLU A 49 -62.98 53.43 -1.81
CA GLU A 49 -61.90 54.28 -2.30
C GLU A 49 -60.89 53.50 -3.09
N LYS A 50 -60.32 54.05 -4.18
CA LYS A 50 -59.26 53.43 -4.98
C LYS A 50 -58.08 53.16 -4.10
N MET A 51 -57.67 51.91 -4.08
CA MET A 51 -56.48 51.48 -3.37
C MET A 51 -55.22 52.17 -3.97
N GLY A 52 -54.41 52.75 -3.12
CA GLY A 52 -53.19 53.40 -3.54
C GLY A 52 -52.19 52.36 -4.06
N PHE A 53 -51.27 52.73 -4.99
CA PHE A 53 -50.28 51.77 -5.57
C PHE A 53 -49.47 51.07 -4.50
N ILE A 54 -49.05 51.73 -3.41
CA ILE A 54 -48.28 51.16 -2.33
C ILE A 54 -49.06 50.08 -1.57
N GLU A 55 -50.36 50.38 -1.29
CA GLU A 55 -51.27 49.44 -0.64
C GLU A 55 -51.55 48.24 -1.52
N ALA A 56 -51.73 48.40 -2.83
CA ALA A 56 -51.92 47.38 -3.81
C ALA A 56 -50.66 46.50 -3.92
N ALA A 57 -49.47 47.10 -3.83
CA ALA A 57 -48.23 46.39 -3.83
C ALA A 57 -48.03 45.46 -2.57
N ILE A 58 -48.34 46.01 -1.39
CA ILE A 58 -48.31 45.27 -0.13
C ILE A 58 -49.35 44.13 -0.19
N CYS A 59 -50.59 44.41 -0.61
CA CYS A 59 -51.65 43.41 -0.77
C CYS A 59 -51.21 42.27 -1.77
N THR A 60 -50.57 42.62 -2.88
CA THR A 60 -50.07 41.64 -3.85
C THR A 60 -49.04 40.72 -3.26
N ILE A 61 -48.08 41.28 -2.53
CA ILE A 61 -47.02 40.47 -1.88
C ILE A 61 -47.64 39.59 -0.80
N THR A 62 -48.51 40.10 0.05
CA THR A 62 -49.15 39.31 1.12
C THR A 62 -50.04 38.21 0.58
N MET A 63 -50.85 38.48 -0.47
CA MET A 63 -51.67 37.45 -1.13
C MET A 63 -50.85 36.33 -1.76
N ILE A 64 -49.64 36.61 -2.29
CA ILE A 64 -48.78 35.58 -2.89
C ILE A 64 -48.13 34.74 -1.81
N LEU A 65 -47.77 35.33 -0.67
CA LEU A 65 -47.21 34.61 0.48
C LEU A 65 -48.29 33.80 1.24
N ASP A 66 -49.48 34.35 1.37
CA ASP A 66 -50.64 33.73 2.01
C ASP A 66 -51.90 33.99 1.21
N ALA A 67 -52.40 32.98 0.49
CA ALA A 67 -53.64 33.08 -0.31
C ALA A 67 -54.86 33.48 0.52
N GLY A 68 -54.86 33.30 1.83
CA GLY A 68 -55.92 33.77 2.75
C GLY A 68 -56.05 35.27 2.76
N CYS A 69 -54.99 36.03 2.42
CA CYS A 69 -55.00 37.48 2.35
C CYS A 69 -55.83 38.07 1.19
N ILE A 70 -56.35 37.23 0.29
CA ILE A 70 -57.28 37.64 -0.77
C ILE A 70 -58.50 38.46 -0.17
N GLN A 71 -58.94 38.05 1.01
CA GLN A 71 -60.04 38.72 1.70
C GLN A 71 -59.75 40.21 2.05
N PHE A 72 -58.48 40.63 2.09
CA PHE A 72 -58.16 42.06 2.27
C PHE A 72 -58.45 42.90 1.02
N VAL A 73 -58.48 42.27 -0.18
CA VAL A 73 -58.80 42.92 -1.45
C VAL A 73 -60.30 42.72 -1.81
N VAL A 74 -60.81 41.54 -1.42
CA VAL A 74 -62.18 41.10 -1.71
C VAL A 74 -62.92 40.92 -0.39
N ALA A 75 -63.28 42.04 0.26
CA ALA A 75 -63.93 42.02 1.58
C ALA A 75 -65.32 41.40 1.55
N ASP A 76 -66.03 41.50 0.43
CA ASP A 76 -67.37 40.92 0.26
C ASP A 76 -67.59 40.54 -1.22
N ILE A 77 -67.58 39.26 -1.51
CA ILE A 77 -67.69 38.72 -2.88
C ILE A 77 -68.98 39.14 -3.57
N GLY A 78 -70.04 39.43 -2.80
CA GLY A 78 -71.32 39.95 -3.31
C GLY A 78 -71.26 41.38 -3.79
N LYS A 79 -70.33 42.18 -3.29
CA LYS A 79 -70.12 43.58 -3.63
C LYS A 79 -69.00 43.86 -4.62
N SER A 80 -67.98 43.02 -4.60
CA SER A 80 -66.74 43.25 -5.37
C SER A 80 -66.75 42.64 -6.78
N GLY A 81 -67.79 42.01 -7.18
CA GLY A 81 -67.86 41.34 -8.48
C GLY A 81 -66.94 40.14 -8.69
N ILE A 82 -67.48 39.12 -9.36
CA ILE A 82 -66.74 37.84 -9.63
C ILE A 82 -65.43 38.04 -10.41
N ALA A 83 -65.42 39.10 -11.29
CA ALA A 83 -64.22 39.36 -12.12
C ALA A 83 -62.99 39.75 -11.30
N ILE A 84 -63.14 40.56 -10.23
CA ILE A 84 -62.00 40.95 -9.36
C ILE A 84 -61.50 39.78 -8.58
N THR A 85 -62.34 38.90 -8.06
CA THR A 85 -61.99 37.69 -7.38
C THR A 85 -61.16 36.74 -8.29
N ILE A 86 -61.59 36.60 -9.55
CA ILE A 86 -60.84 35.77 -10.55
C ILE A 86 -59.46 36.38 -10.81
N VAL A 87 -59.34 37.70 -10.97
CA VAL A 87 -58.02 38.34 -11.18
C VAL A 87 -57.14 38.15 -9.98
N CYS A 88 -57.60 38.31 -8.74
CA CYS A 88 -56.80 38.03 -7.54
C CYS A 88 -56.39 36.61 -7.45
N LEU A 89 -57.25 35.62 -7.75
CA LEU A 89 -56.93 34.22 -7.81
C LEU A 89 -55.86 33.94 -8.86
N VAL A 90 -55.93 34.48 -10.05
CA VAL A 90 -54.92 34.31 -11.11
C VAL A 90 -53.56 34.91 -10.67
N VAL A 91 -53.58 36.10 -10.06
CA VAL A 91 -52.36 36.73 -9.52
C VAL A 91 -51.72 35.87 -8.43
N VAL A 92 -52.54 35.36 -7.51
CA VAL A 92 -52.02 34.43 -6.46
C VAL A 92 -51.44 33.16 -7.07
N LEU A 93 -52.16 32.54 -8.01
CA LEU A 93 -51.75 31.29 -8.63
C LEU A 93 -50.44 31.46 -9.40
N ILE A 94 -50.34 32.45 -10.27
CA ILE A 94 -49.15 32.76 -11.03
C ILE A 94 -48.01 33.19 -10.10
N GLY A 95 -48.28 34.05 -9.12
CA GLY A 95 -47.29 34.52 -8.17
C GLY A 95 -46.73 33.40 -7.28
N MET A 96 -47.61 32.53 -6.77
CA MET A 96 -47.21 31.40 -5.96
C MET A 96 -46.35 30.41 -6.76
N ILE A 97 -46.79 30.05 -7.97
CA ILE A 97 -46.01 29.15 -8.85
C ILE A 97 -44.65 29.79 -9.20
N SER A 98 -44.63 31.05 -9.58
CA SER A 98 -43.42 31.77 -9.97
C SER A 98 -42.47 31.98 -8.80
N PHE A 99 -42.94 32.51 -7.69
CA PHE A 99 -42.08 32.82 -6.53
C PHE A 99 -41.66 31.58 -5.79
N THR A 100 -42.60 30.73 -5.34
CA THR A 100 -42.31 29.54 -4.55
C THR A 100 -41.54 28.51 -5.39
N GLY A 101 -41.95 28.29 -6.64
CA GLY A 101 -41.27 27.40 -7.58
C GLY A 101 -39.82 27.86 -7.87
N SER A 102 -39.62 29.16 -8.01
CA SER A 102 -38.29 29.74 -8.21
C SER A 102 -37.37 29.57 -6.99
N VAL A 103 -37.91 29.83 -5.80
CA VAL A 103 -37.16 29.68 -4.54
C VAL A 103 -36.79 28.22 -4.31
N ILE A 104 -37.76 27.30 -4.43
CA ILE A 104 -37.54 25.88 -4.29
C ILE A 104 -36.51 25.39 -5.34
N GLY A 105 -36.72 25.75 -6.61
CA GLY A 105 -35.81 25.37 -7.71
C GLY A 105 -34.39 25.89 -7.50
N TYR A 106 -34.23 27.12 -7.02
CA TYR A 106 -32.93 27.71 -6.72
C TYR A 106 -32.25 26.97 -5.55
N VAL A 107 -32.98 26.75 -4.45
CA VAL A 107 -32.44 26.04 -3.27
C VAL A 107 -32.06 24.60 -3.62
N THR A 108 -32.94 23.91 -4.35
CA THR A 108 -32.68 22.56 -4.79
C THR A 108 -31.44 22.48 -5.71
N ASN A 109 -31.37 23.41 -6.68
CA ASN A 109 -30.19 23.47 -7.57
C ASN A 109 -28.91 23.85 -6.82
N TYR A 110 -29.00 24.75 -5.84
CA TYR A 110 -27.87 25.13 -4.99
C TYR A 110 -27.39 23.91 -4.15
N ILE A 111 -28.33 23.19 -3.55
CA ILE A 111 -28.02 21.96 -2.78
C ILE A 111 -27.46 20.87 -3.70
N SER A 112 -28.07 20.65 -4.86
CA SER A 112 -27.59 19.69 -5.85
C SER A 112 -26.16 20.00 -6.31
N ASN A 113 -25.88 21.24 -6.69
CA ASN A 113 -24.56 21.73 -7.06
C ASN A 113 -23.56 21.64 -5.89
N PHE A 114 -24.02 21.89 -4.66
CA PHE A 114 -23.16 21.70 -3.47
C PHE A 114 -22.79 20.25 -3.26
N ILE A 115 -23.76 19.34 -3.39
CA ILE A 115 -23.55 17.88 -3.28
C ILE A 115 -22.66 17.39 -4.43
N GLU A 116 -22.93 17.80 -5.67
CA GLU A 116 -22.14 17.44 -6.85
C GLU A 116 -20.70 17.95 -6.73
N ASN A 117 -20.48 19.19 -6.31
CA ASN A 117 -19.14 19.72 -6.06
C ASN A 117 -18.44 19.05 -4.86
N ALA A 118 -19.17 18.60 -3.87
CA ALA A 118 -18.63 17.80 -2.78
C ALA A 118 -18.21 16.39 -3.28
N ASN A 119 -19.07 15.75 -4.08
CA ASN A 119 -18.84 14.43 -4.63
C ASN A 119 -17.77 14.42 -5.73
N SER A 120 -17.72 15.43 -6.60
CA SER A 120 -16.70 15.55 -7.65
C SER A 120 -15.30 15.87 -7.13
N GLY A 121 -15.14 16.07 -5.82
CA GLY A 121 -13.85 16.31 -5.22
C GLY A 121 -13.23 17.69 -5.50
N LYS A 122 -13.98 18.64 -6.04
CA LYS A 122 -13.49 19.99 -6.39
C LYS A 122 -13.34 20.94 -5.20
N ARG A 123 -13.79 20.55 -4.01
CA ARG A 123 -13.72 21.40 -2.80
C ARG A 123 -12.35 21.29 -2.14
N LYS A 124 -11.75 22.42 -1.77
CA LYS A 124 -10.50 22.46 -1.01
C LYS A 124 -10.64 21.69 0.31
N LEU A 125 -9.76 20.72 0.54
CA LEU A 125 -9.61 20.06 1.83
C LEU A 125 -8.70 20.90 2.73
N ASN A 126 -8.99 20.94 4.01
CA ASN A 126 -8.09 21.52 4.99
C ASN A 126 -7.66 20.42 5.95
N LEU A 127 -6.67 19.63 5.50
CA LEU A 127 -6.10 18.51 6.23
C LEU A 127 -4.67 18.79 6.65
N GLN A 128 -4.24 18.14 7.72
CA GLN A 128 -2.87 18.15 8.21
C GLN A 128 -2.46 16.74 8.65
N ASN A 129 -1.19 16.41 8.52
CA ASN A 129 -0.62 15.12 8.90
C ASN A 129 -1.40 13.94 8.29
N HIS A 130 -1.62 13.99 6.98
CA HIS A 130 -2.32 12.98 6.21
C HIS A 130 -1.41 12.42 5.13
N PHE A 131 -1.77 11.26 4.59
CA PHE A 131 -1.09 10.66 3.45
C PHE A 131 -1.78 11.06 2.16
N VAL A 132 -1.01 11.28 1.12
CA VAL A 132 -1.51 11.55 -0.23
C VAL A 132 -0.99 10.46 -1.16
N ILE A 133 -1.88 9.80 -1.87
CA ILE A 133 -1.55 8.83 -2.93
C ILE A 133 -1.93 9.46 -4.25
N LEU A 134 -0.95 9.61 -5.13
CA LEU A 134 -1.10 10.14 -6.49
C LEU A 134 -1.02 9.01 -7.50
N ASN A 135 -1.99 8.96 -8.40
CA ASN A 135 -2.28 7.85 -9.30
C ASN A 135 -2.87 6.62 -8.58
N TRP A 136 -3.31 5.65 -9.38
CA TRP A 136 -3.92 4.41 -8.88
C TRP A 136 -3.35 3.20 -9.61
N ASN A 137 -2.94 2.21 -8.83
CA ASN A 137 -2.57 0.89 -9.32
C ASN A 137 -2.96 -0.18 -8.27
N SER A 138 -2.70 -1.44 -8.57
CA SER A 138 -3.04 -2.55 -7.67
C SER A 138 -2.36 -2.47 -6.29
N ARG A 139 -1.26 -1.72 -6.17
CA ARG A 139 -0.54 -1.50 -4.91
C ARG A 139 -1.23 -0.49 -4.00
N ALA A 140 -1.94 0.49 -4.57
CA ALA A 140 -2.60 1.53 -3.79
C ALA A 140 -3.61 0.95 -2.77
N SER A 141 -4.42 -0.02 -3.20
CA SER A 141 -5.40 -0.67 -2.32
C SER A 141 -4.73 -1.49 -1.21
N GLU A 142 -3.56 -2.10 -1.48
CA GLU A 142 -2.77 -2.83 -0.48
C GLU A 142 -2.15 -1.87 0.54
N ILE A 143 -1.57 -0.74 0.10
CA ILE A 143 -1.02 0.30 0.98
C ILE A 143 -2.09 0.79 1.96
N ILE A 144 -3.27 1.12 1.45
CA ILE A 144 -4.40 1.59 2.28
C ILE A 144 -4.85 0.49 3.25
N ASN A 145 -4.85 -0.77 2.80
CA ASN A 145 -5.23 -1.91 3.63
C ASN A 145 -4.21 -2.17 4.76
N ASP A 146 -2.93 -2.01 4.50
CA ASP A 146 -1.88 -2.18 5.52
C ASP A 146 -1.93 -1.05 6.57
N MET A 147 -2.29 0.17 6.16
CA MET A 147 -2.52 1.31 7.07
C MET A 147 -3.66 1.08 8.09
N LEU A 148 -4.52 0.06 7.90
CA LEU A 148 -5.53 -0.31 8.90
C LEU A 148 -4.92 -0.76 10.23
N TYR A 149 -3.72 -1.32 10.19
CA TYR A 149 -3.04 -1.89 11.35
C TYR A 149 -2.18 -0.86 12.10
N SER A 150 -2.04 0.35 11.56
CA SER A 150 -1.33 1.43 12.23
C SER A 150 -1.96 1.77 13.60
N ASP A 151 -1.13 2.08 14.58
CA ASP A 151 -1.54 2.42 15.95
C ASP A 151 -2.43 3.67 16.00
N GLU A 152 -2.21 4.61 15.09
CA GLU A 152 -2.96 5.85 15.00
C GLU A 152 -3.97 5.86 13.85
N LYS A 153 -5.02 6.66 13.99
CA LYS A 153 -6.02 6.85 12.95
C LYS A 153 -5.43 7.60 11.75
N GLN A 154 -5.26 6.91 10.64
CA GLN A 154 -4.70 7.46 9.41
C GLN A 154 -5.75 8.15 8.55
N LYS A 155 -5.34 9.24 7.90
CA LYS A 155 -6.16 9.96 6.89
C LYS A 155 -5.43 9.85 5.57
N VAL A 156 -6.10 9.33 4.56
CA VAL A 156 -5.53 9.11 3.23
C VAL A 156 -6.35 9.86 2.19
N VAL A 157 -5.70 10.64 1.37
CA VAL A 157 -6.32 11.29 0.19
C VAL A 157 -5.74 10.62 -1.04
N VAL A 158 -6.61 10.08 -1.88
CA VAL A 158 -6.22 9.47 -3.16
C VAL A 158 -6.67 10.40 -4.28
N LEU A 159 -5.73 10.85 -5.12
CA LEU A 159 -6.02 11.67 -6.30
C LEU A 159 -5.84 10.82 -7.56
N VAL A 160 -6.93 10.65 -8.30
CA VAL A 160 -6.99 9.83 -9.52
C VAL A 160 -7.55 10.63 -10.68
N GLN A 161 -7.14 10.32 -11.90
CA GLN A 161 -7.60 11.04 -13.09
C GLN A 161 -9.05 10.68 -13.49
N SER A 162 -9.48 9.45 -13.14
CA SER A 162 -10.81 8.93 -13.52
C SER A 162 -11.19 7.75 -12.61
N ARG A 163 -12.42 7.22 -12.76
CA ARG A 163 -12.91 6.01 -12.09
C ARG A 163 -13.03 6.13 -10.56
N LYS A 164 -13.28 7.32 -10.06
CA LYS A 164 -13.40 7.60 -8.62
C LYS A 164 -14.35 6.65 -7.90
N GLU A 165 -15.58 6.50 -8.39
CA GLU A 165 -16.63 5.70 -7.74
C GLU A 165 -16.28 4.21 -7.67
N GLU A 166 -15.64 3.70 -8.74
CA GLU A 166 -15.18 2.32 -8.80
C GLU A 166 -14.05 2.06 -7.79
N ILE A 167 -13.09 2.98 -7.72
CA ILE A 167 -11.97 2.93 -6.77
C ILE A 167 -12.45 3.07 -5.32
N GLU A 168 -13.39 3.97 -5.04
CA GLU A 168 -13.99 4.10 -3.71
C GLU A 168 -14.64 2.79 -3.28
N LYS A 169 -15.40 2.16 -4.16
CA LYS A 169 -16.07 0.89 -3.91
C LYS A 169 -15.06 -0.24 -3.66
N GLU A 170 -14.01 -0.35 -4.50
CA GLU A 170 -12.93 -1.32 -4.33
C GLU A 170 -12.25 -1.20 -2.96
N ILE A 171 -11.93 0.04 -2.57
CA ILE A 171 -11.31 0.31 -1.26
C ILE A 171 -12.26 -0.09 -0.12
N GLU A 172 -13.52 0.32 -0.19
CA GLU A 172 -14.50 0.03 0.87
C GLU A 172 -14.74 -1.46 1.04
N GLU A 173 -14.92 -2.21 -0.05
CA GLU A 173 -15.09 -3.66 -0.03
C GLU A 173 -13.86 -4.33 0.59
N ARG A 174 -12.66 -3.97 0.16
CA ARG A 174 -11.43 -4.56 0.67
C ARG A 174 -11.20 -4.28 2.16
N LEU A 175 -11.41 -3.04 2.60
CA LEU A 175 -11.29 -2.68 4.01
C LEU A 175 -12.33 -3.41 4.86
N ALA A 176 -13.58 -3.53 4.37
CA ALA A 176 -14.63 -4.26 5.06
C ALA A 176 -14.28 -5.76 5.20
N ASP A 177 -13.77 -6.38 4.15
CA ASP A 177 -13.35 -7.79 4.16
C ASP A 177 -12.21 -8.04 5.14
N THR A 178 -11.24 -7.14 5.20
CA THR A 178 -10.13 -7.24 6.17
C THR A 178 -10.62 -7.09 7.60
N VAL A 179 -11.44 -6.07 7.90
CA VAL A 179 -12.03 -5.88 9.23
C VAL A 179 -12.90 -7.09 9.64
N ASN A 180 -13.65 -7.66 8.71
CA ASN A 180 -14.47 -8.85 8.98
C ASN A 180 -13.61 -10.08 9.29
N ARG A 181 -12.54 -10.32 8.52
CA ARG A 181 -11.59 -11.44 8.77
C ARG A 181 -10.93 -11.32 10.13
N GLU A 182 -10.44 -10.14 10.50
CA GLU A 182 -9.84 -9.91 11.80
C GLU A 182 -10.84 -10.14 12.94
N ASN A 183 -12.05 -9.62 12.82
CA ASN A 183 -13.08 -9.82 13.83
C ASN A 183 -13.53 -11.29 13.94
N LEU A 184 -13.54 -12.05 12.83
CA LEU A 184 -13.77 -13.49 12.86
C LEU A 184 -12.64 -14.23 13.59
N SER A 185 -11.38 -13.84 13.40
CA SER A 185 -10.25 -14.43 14.11
C SER A 185 -10.34 -14.18 15.62
N VAL A 186 -10.70 -12.96 16.04
CA VAL A 186 -10.97 -12.61 17.44
C VAL A 186 -12.14 -13.44 18.00
N GLN A 187 -13.21 -13.65 17.25
CA GLN A 187 -14.32 -14.50 17.68
C GLN A 187 -13.90 -15.95 17.89
N LYS A 188 -13.09 -16.52 16.99
CA LYS A 188 -12.55 -17.88 17.11
C LYS A 188 -11.64 -18.03 18.33
N LYS A 189 -10.76 -17.04 18.60
CA LYS A 189 -9.87 -17.01 19.77
C LYS A 189 -10.62 -17.21 21.08
N TYR A 190 -11.84 -16.67 21.18
CA TYR A 190 -12.67 -16.72 22.38
C TYR A 190 -13.84 -17.73 22.31
N GLU A 191 -13.81 -18.66 21.38
CA GLU A 191 -14.90 -19.62 21.14
C GLU A 191 -15.15 -20.54 22.36
N THR A 192 -14.09 -20.86 23.10
CA THR A 192 -14.16 -21.75 24.30
C THR A 192 -14.74 -21.06 25.54
N LEU A 193 -14.89 -19.73 25.53
CA LEU A 193 -15.42 -18.98 26.65
C LEU A 193 -16.96 -19.07 26.73
N THR A 194 -17.52 -18.99 27.97
CA THR A 194 -18.97 -18.84 28.14
C THR A 194 -19.51 -17.62 27.43
N TRP A 195 -20.76 -17.66 26.94
CA TRP A 195 -21.37 -16.62 26.09
C TRP A 195 -21.17 -15.19 26.61
N ILE A 196 -21.35 -14.94 27.90
CA ILE A 196 -21.18 -13.59 28.47
C ILE A 196 -19.71 -13.15 28.42
N LYS A 197 -18.79 -14.01 28.91
CA LYS A 197 -17.34 -13.71 28.89
C LYS A 197 -16.82 -13.51 27.47
N ARG A 198 -17.28 -14.36 26.53
CA ARG A 198 -16.96 -14.25 25.09
C ARG A 198 -17.39 -12.89 24.53
N LYS A 199 -18.63 -12.45 24.79
CA LYS A 199 -19.14 -11.18 24.30
C LYS A 199 -18.32 -9.98 24.80
N PHE A 200 -17.90 -9.99 26.07
CA PHE A 200 -17.04 -8.93 26.62
C PHE A 200 -15.61 -8.98 26.07
N ALA A 201 -15.00 -10.17 25.98
CA ALA A 201 -13.66 -10.34 25.45
C ALA A 201 -13.58 -9.92 23.97
N VAL A 202 -14.50 -10.41 23.13
CA VAL A 202 -14.60 -10.02 21.71
C VAL A 202 -14.80 -8.52 21.56
N ARG A 203 -15.68 -7.89 22.36
CA ARG A 203 -15.91 -6.45 22.29
C ARG A 203 -14.67 -5.64 22.67
N LYS A 204 -13.85 -6.14 23.59
CA LYS A 204 -12.62 -5.47 24.04
C LYS A 204 -11.51 -5.52 22.97
N GLU A 205 -11.39 -6.66 22.28
CA GLU A 205 -10.37 -6.87 21.23
C GLU A 205 -10.92 -6.68 19.81
N GLN A 206 -12.13 -6.15 19.66
CA GLN A 206 -12.71 -5.92 18.33
C GLN A 206 -11.83 -5.00 17.49
N PHE A 207 -11.42 -5.50 16.33
CA PHE A 207 -10.65 -4.74 15.35
C PHE A 207 -11.51 -3.63 14.75
N LYS A 208 -11.01 -2.41 14.75
CA LYS A 208 -11.71 -1.21 14.27
C LYS A 208 -11.03 -0.65 13.03
N LYS A 209 -11.81 -0.04 12.15
CA LYS A 209 -11.30 0.67 10.99
C LYS A 209 -10.55 1.93 11.45
N ASN A 210 -9.21 1.90 11.38
CA ASN A 210 -8.34 3.02 11.76
C ASN A 210 -7.95 3.93 10.60
N VAL A 211 -8.49 3.71 9.39
CA VAL A 211 -8.19 4.52 8.21
C VAL A 211 -9.44 5.24 7.69
N VAL A 212 -9.28 6.51 7.31
CA VAL A 212 -10.29 7.30 6.62
C VAL A 212 -9.75 7.67 5.25
N VAL A 213 -10.37 7.13 4.21
CA VAL A 213 -9.97 7.34 2.82
C VAL A 213 -10.89 8.34 2.14
N MET A 214 -10.32 9.24 1.37
CA MET A 214 -11.02 10.26 0.58
C MET A 214 -10.50 10.18 -0.85
N VAL A 215 -11.26 9.60 -1.76
CA VAL A 215 -10.89 9.52 -3.17
C VAL A 215 -11.37 10.80 -3.89
N ARG A 216 -10.50 11.37 -4.70
CA ARG A 216 -10.76 12.55 -5.51
C ARG A 216 -10.42 12.31 -6.96
N GLU A 217 -11.27 12.82 -7.83
CA GLU A 217 -10.99 12.87 -9.25
C GLU A 217 -10.37 14.20 -9.61
N GLY A 218 -9.24 14.15 -10.30
CA GLY A 218 -8.51 15.34 -10.69
C GLY A 218 -7.21 15.04 -11.43
N ASP A 219 -6.58 16.12 -11.88
CA ASP A 219 -5.32 16.08 -12.60
C ASP A 219 -4.13 16.18 -11.61
N VAL A 220 -3.31 15.14 -11.55
CA VAL A 220 -2.11 15.06 -10.72
C VAL A 220 -1.01 16.05 -11.15
N PHE A 221 -1.14 16.66 -12.33
CA PHE A 221 -0.22 17.70 -12.81
C PHE A 221 -0.68 19.11 -12.47
N SER A 222 -1.89 19.28 -11.94
CA SER A 222 -2.46 20.59 -11.62
C SER A 222 -2.03 21.06 -10.23
N ALA A 223 -1.14 22.05 -10.16
CA ALA A 223 -0.74 22.65 -8.88
C ALA A 223 -1.93 23.13 -8.03
N LYS A 224 -3.00 23.63 -8.67
CA LYS A 224 -4.23 24.02 -7.97
C LYS A 224 -4.89 22.83 -7.28
N GLN A 225 -5.05 21.72 -7.99
CA GLN A 225 -5.72 20.52 -7.45
C GLN A 225 -4.88 19.84 -6.38
N LEU A 226 -3.55 19.81 -6.53
CA LEU A 226 -2.62 19.38 -5.49
C LEU A 226 -2.71 20.26 -4.23
N ASN A 227 -2.81 21.57 -4.39
CA ASN A 227 -3.05 22.48 -3.26
C ASN A 227 -4.45 22.32 -2.65
N ASP A 228 -5.46 21.97 -3.44
CA ASP A 228 -6.83 21.73 -2.96
C ASP A 228 -6.92 20.47 -2.06
N ILE A 229 -6.00 19.54 -2.17
CA ILE A 229 -5.85 18.38 -1.26
C ILE A 229 -4.89 18.64 -0.09
N SER A 230 -4.45 19.88 0.10
CA SER A 230 -3.48 20.27 1.14
C SER A 230 -2.16 19.52 1.08
N LEU A 231 -1.61 19.32 -0.13
CA LEU A 231 -0.38 18.55 -0.37
C LEU A 231 0.78 19.01 0.52
N SER A 232 1.03 20.32 0.63
CA SER A 232 2.09 20.91 1.45
C SER A 232 2.02 20.61 2.95
N LYS A 233 0.86 20.10 3.44
CA LYS A 233 0.64 19.72 4.84
C LYS A 233 0.55 18.21 5.05
N ALA A 234 0.80 17.45 4.00
CA ALA A 234 0.80 15.99 4.08
C ALA A 234 2.05 15.50 4.85
N ARG A 235 1.91 14.41 5.59
CA ARG A 235 3.02 13.70 6.23
C ARG A 235 3.88 12.99 5.20
N ALA A 236 3.24 12.33 4.24
CA ALA A 236 3.92 11.70 3.13
C ALA A 236 3.08 11.78 1.85
N VAL A 237 3.76 11.90 0.72
CA VAL A 237 3.19 11.86 -0.63
C VAL A 237 3.74 10.62 -1.33
N ILE A 238 2.87 9.72 -1.75
CA ILE A 238 3.21 8.48 -2.44
C ILE A 238 2.82 8.63 -3.90
N ILE A 239 3.81 8.63 -4.78
CA ILE A 239 3.63 8.71 -6.24
C ILE A 239 3.77 7.30 -6.79
N LEU A 240 2.66 6.72 -7.23
CA LEU A 240 2.62 5.39 -7.80
C LEU A 240 2.83 5.44 -9.31
N GLY A 241 3.48 4.42 -9.85
CA GLY A 241 3.55 4.19 -11.29
C GLY A 241 2.17 3.85 -11.85
N ASN A 242 1.94 4.16 -13.12
CA ASN A 242 0.76 3.66 -13.81
C ASN A 242 1.00 2.19 -14.17
N ASP A 243 0.15 1.31 -13.65
CA ASP A 243 0.09 -0.07 -14.12
C ASP A 243 -0.48 -0.08 -15.53
N ILE A 244 0.35 -0.46 -16.49
CA ILE A 244 -0.04 -0.66 -17.89
C ILE A 244 -1.27 -1.59 -17.95
N ASN A 245 -1.38 -2.48 -16.98
CA ASN A 245 -2.41 -3.49 -16.85
C ASN A 245 -3.77 -2.97 -16.35
N ASN A 246 -3.86 -1.77 -15.80
CA ASN A 246 -5.12 -1.17 -15.35
C ASN A 246 -5.83 -0.31 -16.41
N THR A 247 -5.15 -0.04 -17.50
CA THR A 247 -5.78 0.63 -18.65
C THR A 247 -6.35 -0.46 -19.53
N ILE A 248 -7.67 -0.49 -19.70
CA ILE A 248 -8.37 -1.33 -20.67
C ILE A 248 -7.96 -0.83 -22.07
N CYS A 249 -6.76 -1.14 -22.49
CA CYS A 249 -6.27 -0.80 -23.81
C CYS A 249 -6.27 -2.05 -24.69
N LYS A 250 -7.22 -2.09 -25.59
CA LYS A 250 -7.31 -3.02 -26.73
C LYS A 250 -6.30 -2.65 -27.82
N PHE A 251 -4.99 -2.53 -27.49
CA PHE A 251 -4.02 -2.03 -28.44
C PHE A 251 -2.89 -3.03 -28.72
N GLU A 252 -2.38 -2.98 -29.95
CA GLU A 252 -1.31 -3.83 -30.45
C GLU A 252 0.05 -3.56 -29.79
N HIS A 253 0.98 -4.49 -29.93
CA HIS A 253 2.29 -4.57 -29.26
C HIS A 253 3.17 -3.28 -29.30
N ARG A 254 2.95 -2.43 -30.30
CA ARG A 254 3.70 -1.18 -30.52
C ARG A 254 3.27 -0.07 -29.58
N GLU A 255 2.00 -0.04 -29.21
CA GLU A 255 1.42 0.98 -28.33
C GLU A 255 1.78 0.76 -26.85
N ARG A 256 2.10 -0.49 -26.43
CA ARG A 256 2.56 -0.78 -25.07
C ARG A 256 3.89 -0.13 -24.71
N ILE A 257 4.86 -0.08 -25.62
CA ILE A 257 6.15 0.58 -25.38
C ILE A 257 5.94 2.08 -25.23
N GLU A 258 5.02 2.66 -26.01
CA GLU A 258 4.66 4.07 -25.92
C GLU A 258 3.88 4.38 -24.64
N GLU A 259 3.03 3.48 -24.16
CA GLU A 259 2.28 3.64 -22.91
C GLU A 259 3.16 3.48 -21.67
N SER A 260 4.09 2.52 -21.66
CA SER A 260 5.12 2.41 -20.61
C SER A 260 5.95 3.69 -20.52
N SER A 261 6.41 4.19 -21.65
CA SER A 261 7.15 5.46 -21.72
C SER A 261 6.30 6.66 -21.27
N ARG A 262 4.98 6.66 -21.55
CA ARG A 262 4.05 7.69 -21.08
C ARG A 262 3.83 7.61 -19.59
N GLY A 263 3.64 6.40 -19.03
CA GLY A 263 3.47 6.18 -17.61
C GLY A 263 4.66 6.70 -16.80
N ASN A 264 5.87 6.35 -17.24
CA ASN A 264 7.11 6.80 -16.62
C ASN A 264 7.32 8.33 -16.75
N SER A 265 6.97 8.90 -17.90
CA SER A 265 6.96 10.36 -18.08
C SER A 265 5.95 11.06 -17.17
N GLN A 266 4.82 10.43 -16.88
CA GLN A 266 3.84 10.96 -15.93
C GLN A 266 4.37 10.95 -14.50
N THR A 267 5.02 9.88 -14.07
CA THR A 267 5.66 9.78 -12.74
C THR A 267 6.68 10.90 -12.55
N ILE A 268 7.56 11.12 -13.53
CA ILE A 268 8.56 12.20 -13.49
C ILE A 268 7.91 13.59 -13.42
N LYS A 269 6.90 13.87 -14.26
CA LYS A 269 6.19 15.15 -14.24
C LYS A 269 5.46 15.38 -12.92
N THR A 270 4.83 14.33 -12.37
CA THR A 270 4.17 14.39 -11.08
C THR A 270 5.19 14.68 -9.97
N LEU A 271 6.34 14.00 -9.97
CA LEU A 271 7.41 14.24 -9.01
C LEU A 271 7.92 15.68 -9.08
N MET A 272 8.20 16.20 -10.27
CA MET A 272 8.64 17.59 -10.44
C MET A 272 7.61 18.57 -9.86
N GLN A 273 6.33 18.39 -10.18
CA GLN A 273 5.26 19.27 -9.69
C GLN A 273 5.09 19.18 -8.17
N VAL A 274 5.16 17.96 -7.60
CA VAL A 274 5.08 17.73 -6.15
C VAL A 274 6.28 18.35 -5.45
N SER A 275 7.49 18.12 -5.96
CA SER A 275 8.72 18.64 -5.34
C SER A 275 8.75 20.17 -5.34
N ASP A 276 8.21 20.83 -6.37
CA ASP A 276 8.11 22.29 -6.41
C ASP A 276 7.13 22.84 -5.37
N ILE A 277 5.98 22.17 -5.18
CA ILE A 277 4.97 22.57 -4.16
C ILE A 277 5.52 22.34 -2.75
N THR A 278 6.24 21.24 -2.53
CA THR A 278 6.78 20.89 -1.21
C THR A 278 8.04 21.67 -0.84
N ALA A 279 8.74 22.24 -1.83
CA ALA A 279 9.88 23.12 -1.60
C ALA A 279 9.50 24.50 -1.05
N ASP A 280 8.21 24.86 -1.01
CA ASP A 280 7.74 26.12 -0.46
C ASP A 280 7.94 26.16 1.08
N GLU A 281 8.30 27.32 1.67
CA GLU A 281 8.58 27.51 3.09
C GLU A 281 7.41 27.13 4.04
N LYS A 282 6.20 26.90 3.47
CA LYS A 282 5.00 26.50 4.19
C LYS A 282 4.76 25.01 4.29
N SER A 283 5.66 24.18 3.73
CA SER A 283 5.56 22.73 3.81
C SER A 283 5.75 22.23 5.24
N ALA A 284 5.17 21.06 5.52
CA ALA A 284 5.39 20.38 6.80
C ALA A 284 6.87 20.00 6.94
N ASP A 285 7.43 20.22 8.10
CA ASP A 285 8.78 19.76 8.42
C ASP A 285 8.83 18.23 8.25
N ASN A 286 9.88 17.73 7.60
CA ASN A 286 10.11 16.30 7.33
C ASN A 286 9.06 15.62 6.42
N GLN A 287 8.45 16.35 5.50
CA GLN A 287 7.56 15.75 4.49
C GLN A 287 8.34 14.81 3.56
N LYS A 288 7.84 13.57 3.40
CA LYS A 288 8.44 12.55 2.57
C LYS A 288 7.71 12.45 1.22
N ILE A 289 8.47 12.30 0.13
CA ILE A 289 7.96 12.02 -1.20
C ILE A 289 8.47 10.63 -1.62
N ILE A 290 7.60 9.63 -1.59
CA ILE A 290 7.94 8.26 -1.96
C ILE A 290 7.54 8.07 -3.42
N VAL A 291 8.50 7.68 -4.25
CA VAL A 291 8.30 7.52 -5.70
C VAL A 291 8.54 6.08 -6.08
N GLU A 292 7.56 5.48 -6.70
CA GLU A 292 7.66 4.14 -7.26
C GLU A 292 8.39 4.18 -8.60
N ILE A 293 9.42 3.33 -8.75
CA ILE A 293 10.26 3.24 -9.95
C ILE A 293 10.29 1.79 -10.43
N THR A 294 9.96 1.61 -11.70
CA THR A 294 9.91 0.29 -12.34
C THR A 294 11.00 0.05 -13.37
N ASP A 295 11.71 1.09 -13.82
CA ASP A 295 12.73 1.01 -14.85
C ASP A 295 13.94 1.92 -14.59
N LEU A 296 15.08 1.55 -15.17
CA LEU A 296 16.36 2.25 -14.97
C LEU A 296 16.38 3.68 -15.53
N TRP A 297 15.70 3.94 -16.64
CA TRP A 297 15.67 5.26 -17.23
C TRP A 297 14.93 6.27 -16.33
N THR A 298 13.81 5.86 -15.76
CA THR A 298 13.09 6.67 -14.77
C THR A 298 13.94 6.89 -13.53
N LEU A 299 14.67 5.87 -13.07
CA LEU A 299 15.58 5.98 -11.93
C LEU A 299 16.65 7.05 -12.16
N GLU A 300 17.37 7.00 -13.29
CA GLU A 300 18.42 7.99 -13.62
C GLU A 300 17.90 9.44 -13.62
N LEU A 301 16.66 9.65 -14.10
CA LEU A 301 16.03 10.97 -14.08
C LEU A 301 15.60 11.40 -12.69
N VAL A 302 15.05 10.48 -11.89
CA VAL A 302 14.66 10.75 -10.50
C VAL A 302 15.90 11.07 -9.67
N GLU A 303 17.00 10.35 -9.83
CA GLU A 303 18.28 10.63 -9.14
C GLU A 303 18.80 12.03 -9.45
N LYS A 304 18.73 12.47 -10.72
CA LYS A 304 19.09 13.85 -11.09
C LYS A 304 18.16 14.90 -10.45
N ILE A 305 16.88 14.58 -10.29
CA ILE A 305 15.93 15.47 -9.60
C ILE A 305 16.29 15.53 -8.12
N ILE A 306 16.61 14.38 -7.50
CA ILE A 306 17.05 14.30 -6.10
C ILE A 306 18.30 15.14 -5.88
N GLU A 307 19.34 14.96 -6.70
CA GLU A 307 20.58 15.75 -6.63
C GLU A 307 20.31 17.25 -6.74
N ALA A 308 19.50 17.68 -7.71
CA ALA A 308 19.15 19.08 -7.89
C ALA A 308 18.40 19.66 -6.70
N LYS A 309 17.49 18.90 -6.08
CA LYS A 309 16.69 19.34 -4.93
C LYS A 309 17.42 19.24 -3.59
N GLN A 310 18.34 18.31 -3.43
CA GLN A 310 19.22 18.23 -2.24
C GLN A 310 20.11 19.46 -2.09
N VAL A 311 20.60 20.01 -3.19
CA VAL A 311 21.36 21.28 -3.17
C VAL A 311 20.51 22.44 -2.63
N GLU A 312 19.19 22.39 -2.83
CA GLU A 312 18.25 23.37 -2.28
C GLU A 312 17.87 23.11 -0.81
N GLY A 313 18.18 21.90 -0.28
CA GLY A 313 17.94 21.50 1.12
C GLY A 313 16.47 21.33 1.51
N LYS A 314 15.56 21.08 0.55
CA LYS A 314 14.12 21.29 0.77
C LYS A 314 13.21 20.08 0.58
N CYS A 315 13.68 18.97 0.01
CA CYS A 315 12.79 17.83 -0.27
C CYS A 315 13.45 16.51 0.09
N ASN A 316 12.69 15.65 0.77
CA ASN A 316 13.07 14.29 1.07
C ASN A 316 12.37 13.33 0.08
N ILE A 317 13.08 12.95 -0.99
CA ILE A 317 12.56 12.08 -2.04
C ILE A 317 13.16 10.70 -1.86
N ILE A 318 12.30 9.69 -1.79
CA ILE A 318 12.65 8.29 -1.54
C ILE A 318 12.26 7.47 -2.79
N PRO A 319 13.24 7.03 -3.62
CA PRO A 319 12.99 6.24 -4.81
C PRO A 319 12.89 4.75 -4.48
N VAL A 320 11.70 4.15 -4.56
CA VAL A 320 11.49 2.72 -4.34
C VAL A 320 11.63 1.96 -5.66
N ARG A 321 12.71 1.20 -5.79
CA ARG A 321 13.08 0.42 -7.00
C ARG A 321 12.37 -0.94 -6.99
N VAL A 322 11.14 -0.99 -7.51
CA VAL A 322 10.25 -2.14 -7.38
C VAL A 322 10.85 -3.44 -7.89
N ASN A 323 11.38 -3.45 -9.11
CA ASN A 323 11.88 -4.68 -9.73
C ASN A 323 13.16 -5.19 -9.08
N GLU A 324 14.00 -4.28 -8.58
CA GLU A 324 15.22 -4.62 -7.83
C GLU A 324 14.87 -5.27 -6.49
N VAL A 325 14.04 -4.61 -5.70
CA VAL A 325 13.58 -5.12 -4.39
C VAL A 325 12.90 -6.48 -4.54
N LEU A 326 11.98 -6.62 -5.50
CA LEU A 326 11.29 -7.89 -5.72
C LEU A 326 12.24 -8.99 -6.22
N GLY A 327 13.20 -8.65 -7.07
CA GLY A 327 14.20 -9.60 -7.53
C GLY A 327 15.06 -10.13 -6.38
N GLN A 328 15.51 -9.26 -5.50
CA GLN A 328 16.25 -9.61 -4.29
C GLN A 328 15.41 -10.50 -3.35
N ILE A 329 14.16 -10.12 -3.07
CA ILE A 329 13.24 -10.93 -2.26
C ILE A 329 13.03 -12.32 -2.86
N LEU A 330 12.80 -12.42 -4.16
CA LEU A 330 12.59 -13.70 -4.84
C LEU A 330 13.83 -14.59 -4.79
N SER A 331 15.03 -14.03 -4.95
CA SER A 331 16.29 -14.80 -4.82
C SER A 331 16.45 -15.32 -3.38
N GLN A 332 16.20 -14.51 -2.37
CA GLN A 332 16.25 -14.91 -0.97
C GLN A 332 15.24 -16.04 -0.65
N PHE A 333 14.02 -15.97 -1.20
CA PHE A 333 13.03 -17.04 -1.01
C PHE A 333 13.41 -18.35 -1.69
N CYS A 334 14.14 -18.31 -2.80
CA CYS A 334 14.70 -19.52 -3.40
C CYS A 334 15.78 -20.15 -2.53
N LEU A 335 16.54 -19.33 -1.82
CA LEU A 335 17.62 -19.80 -0.94
C LEU A 335 17.09 -20.26 0.42
N MET A 336 16.09 -19.54 0.96
CA MET A 336 15.49 -19.77 2.27
C MET A 336 13.97 -19.51 2.19
N PRO A 337 13.17 -20.50 1.78
CA PRO A 337 11.74 -20.32 1.51
C PRO A 337 10.92 -19.82 2.70
N GLU A 338 11.35 -20.10 3.93
CA GLU A 338 10.70 -19.65 5.15
C GLU A 338 10.72 -18.12 5.32
N LEU A 339 11.65 -17.43 4.65
CA LEU A 339 11.72 -15.97 4.64
C LEU A 339 10.45 -15.33 4.06
N ASN A 340 9.73 -16.03 3.16
CA ASN A 340 8.45 -15.54 2.66
C ASN A 340 7.47 -15.25 3.80
N SER A 341 7.33 -16.19 4.74
CA SER A 341 6.45 -16.01 5.91
C SER A 341 7.01 -14.97 6.89
N ALA A 342 8.34 -14.94 7.10
CA ALA A 342 8.99 -13.97 7.98
C ALA A 342 8.82 -12.52 7.46
N TYR A 343 9.09 -12.29 6.19
CA TYR A 343 8.93 -10.96 5.58
C TYR A 343 7.46 -10.55 5.48
N SER A 344 6.56 -11.52 5.29
CA SER A 344 5.11 -11.22 5.31
C SER A 344 4.64 -10.64 6.64
N GLU A 345 5.28 -11.01 7.77
CA GLU A 345 5.01 -10.44 9.08
C GLU A 345 5.84 -9.16 9.31
N LEU A 346 7.16 -9.23 9.19
CA LEU A 346 8.09 -8.15 9.51
C LEU A 346 7.89 -6.86 8.70
N PHE A 347 7.45 -6.98 7.44
CA PHE A 347 7.18 -5.81 6.58
C PHE A 347 5.75 -5.28 6.73
N SER A 348 4.89 -5.92 7.50
CA SER A 348 3.50 -5.51 7.71
C SER A 348 3.38 -4.73 9.01
N ASN A 349 2.50 -3.73 9.04
CA ASN A 349 2.11 -3.06 10.29
C ASN A 349 1.23 -3.97 11.19
N ARG A 350 1.29 -5.29 11.01
CA ARG A 350 0.52 -6.29 11.74
C ARG A 350 1.44 -7.25 12.50
N GLY A 351 1.46 -7.18 13.82
CA GLY A 351 2.29 -8.05 14.66
C GLY A 351 3.69 -7.50 14.85
N ALA A 352 4.69 -8.37 14.88
CA ALA A 352 6.08 -7.96 15.04
C ALA A 352 6.61 -7.30 13.75
N GLU A 353 6.91 -6.02 13.80
CA GLU A 353 7.34 -5.21 12.67
C GLU A 353 8.61 -4.40 12.96
N PHE A 354 9.24 -3.90 11.90
CA PHE A 354 10.41 -3.04 12.04
C PHE A 354 10.02 -1.61 12.42
N HIS A 355 10.72 -1.10 13.42
CA HIS A 355 10.63 0.29 13.88
C HIS A 355 12.00 0.93 13.84
N SER A 356 12.04 2.25 13.73
CA SER A 356 13.29 3.01 13.82
C SER A 356 13.13 4.25 14.70
N GLU A 357 14.15 4.54 15.50
CA GLU A 357 14.21 5.73 16.31
C GLU A 357 15.57 6.44 16.16
N HIS A 358 15.58 7.76 16.32
CA HIS A 358 16.81 8.50 16.39
C HIS A 358 17.60 8.09 17.65
N TYR A 359 18.87 7.72 17.46
CA TYR A 359 19.69 7.15 18.51
C TYR A 359 21.02 7.91 18.67
N PRO A 360 21.37 8.38 19.88
CA PRO A 360 22.53 9.24 20.08
C PRO A 360 23.87 8.51 20.19
N TYR A 361 23.90 7.15 20.14
CA TYR A 361 25.10 6.36 20.33
C TYR A 361 25.68 5.85 19.01
N GLU A 362 26.98 5.54 18.98
CA GLU A 362 27.72 5.25 17.76
C GLU A 362 27.95 3.74 17.52
N ASP A 363 27.83 2.90 18.57
CA ASP A 363 28.23 1.50 18.55
C ASP A 363 27.05 0.54 18.77
N GLU A 364 26.89 -0.40 17.84
CA GLU A 364 25.81 -1.39 17.84
C GLU A 364 25.82 -2.31 19.07
N ILE A 365 27.01 -2.72 19.53
CA ILE A 365 27.14 -3.60 20.70
C ILE A 365 26.72 -2.85 21.96
N SER A 366 27.15 -1.61 22.11
CA SER A 366 26.74 -0.75 23.22
C SER A 366 25.23 -0.50 23.20
N PHE A 367 24.66 -0.30 22.02
CA PHE A 367 23.23 -0.18 21.81
C PHE A 367 22.48 -1.42 22.30
N ALA A 368 22.81 -2.61 21.78
CA ALA A 368 22.14 -3.84 22.14
C ALA A 368 22.31 -4.19 23.62
N ASN A 369 23.52 -4.04 24.18
CA ASN A 369 23.76 -4.28 25.60
C ASN A 369 22.96 -3.33 26.50
N ASN A 370 22.90 -2.06 26.17
CA ASN A 370 22.12 -1.06 26.92
C ASN A 370 20.62 -1.37 26.83
N TYR A 371 20.16 -1.74 25.64
CA TYR A 371 18.77 -2.11 25.45
C TYR A 371 18.39 -3.34 26.28
N PHE A 372 19.15 -4.42 26.20
CA PHE A 372 18.93 -5.63 26.98
C PHE A 372 19.01 -5.43 28.48
N ALA A 373 19.80 -4.48 28.97
CA ALA A 373 19.85 -4.14 30.40
C ALA A 373 18.54 -3.48 30.88
N ASN A 374 17.89 -2.71 30.02
CA ASN A 374 16.80 -1.82 30.40
C ASN A 374 15.42 -2.21 29.86
N HIS A 375 15.34 -3.05 28.78
CA HIS A 375 14.10 -3.35 28.07
C HIS A 375 14.03 -4.83 27.69
N ASN A 376 12.81 -5.36 27.44
CA ASN A 376 12.57 -6.75 27.08
C ASN A 376 11.22 -6.98 26.34
N HIS A 377 10.69 -5.96 25.69
CA HIS A 377 9.47 -6.06 24.89
C HIS A 377 9.71 -5.89 23.38
N ALA A 378 10.93 -5.61 22.97
CA ALA A 378 11.32 -5.54 21.58
C ALA A 378 12.72 -6.14 21.38
N LEU A 379 13.10 -6.35 20.13
CA LEU A 379 14.41 -6.84 19.73
C LEU A 379 15.25 -5.68 19.22
N PRO A 380 16.43 -5.40 19.81
CA PRO A 380 17.36 -4.43 19.24
C PRO A 380 18.08 -5.07 18.04
N ILE A 381 17.86 -4.56 16.84
CA ILE A 381 18.37 -5.19 15.60
C ILE A 381 19.74 -4.67 15.25
N THR A 382 19.85 -3.38 14.91
CA THR A 382 21.10 -2.74 14.49
C THR A 382 21.02 -1.23 14.63
N THR A 383 22.13 -0.54 14.35
CA THR A 383 22.19 0.91 14.20
C THR A 383 22.77 1.27 12.84
N MET A 384 22.22 2.30 12.19
CA MET A 384 22.72 2.80 10.91
C MET A 384 22.93 4.31 10.98
N LYS A 385 23.98 4.80 10.31
CA LYS A 385 24.29 6.24 10.18
C LYS A 385 23.70 6.76 8.87
N LYS A 386 22.98 7.89 8.96
CA LYS A 386 22.51 8.65 7.81
C LYS A 386 22.95 10.10 7.95
N GLY A 387 24.00 10.48 7.25
CA GLY A 387 24.63 11.78 7.43
C GLY A 387 25.23 11.93 8.85
N ASN A 388 24.75 12.91 9.60
CA ASN A 388 25.16 13.15 10.99
C ASN A 388 24.30 12.43 12.03
N ASP A 389 23.19 11.83 11.61
CA ASP A 389 22.23 11.17 12.49
C ASP A 389 22.49 9.66 12.54
N THR A 390 22.26 9.06 13.69
CA THR A 390 22.26 7.61 13.88
C THR A 390 20.85 7.15 14.23
N PHE A 391 20.39 6.10 13.58
CA PHE A 391 19.10 5.47 13.83
C PHE A 391 19.31 4.08 14.41
N ALA A 392 18.53 3.73 15.41
CA ALA A 392 18.43 2.38 15.94
C ALA A 392 17.19 1.71 15.38
N PHE A 393 17.31 0.41 15.06
CA PHE A 393 16.24 -0.41 14.50
C PHE A 393 15.83 -1.49 15.48
N TYR A 394 14.53 -1.71 15.56
CA TYR A 394 13.91 -2.67 16.47
C TYR A 394 12.90 -3.55 15.74
N VAL A 395 12.62 -4.72 16.29
CA VAL A 395 11.41 -5.48 15.99
C VAL A 395 10.51 -5.48 17.22
N ALA A 396 9.29 -4.99 17.07
CA ALA A 396 8.30 -4.86 18.14
C ALA A 396 6.88 -4.99 17.60
N ASP A 397 5.90 -5.27 18.48
CA ASP A 397 4.48 -5.31 18.09
C ASP A 397 3.88 -3.90 17.97
N CYS A 398 4.50 -2.88 18.59
CA CYS A 398 4.15 -1.47 18.46
C CYS A 398 5.26 -0.56 19.02
N ASP A 399 5.28 0.72 18.64
CA ASP A 399 6.26 1.71 19.10
C ASP A 399 6.41 1.76 20.63
N LYS A 400 5.29 1.63 21.35
CA LYS A 400 5.29 1.70 22.83
C LYS A 400 6.04 0.54 23.49
N ASP A 401 6.17 -0.59 22.80
CA ASP A 401 6.85 -1.76 23.34
C ASP A 401 8.36 -1.57 23.39
N ILE A 402 8.92 -0.74 22.52
CA ILE A 402 10.36 -0.44 22.49
C ILE A 402 10.87 0.04 23.86
N HIS A 403 10.05 0.81 24.60
CA HIS A 403 10.44 1.41 25.87
C HIS A 403 9.92 0.67 27.11
N LYS A 404 9.33 -0.52 26.93
CA LYS A 404 8.78 -1.28 28.06
C LYS A 404 9.79 -2.23 28.69
N LYS A 405 9.67 -2.39 30.00
CA LYS A 405 10.42 -3.34 30.82
C LYS A 405 9.49 -4.17 31.68
N SER A 406 9.58 -5.49 31.57
CA SER A 406 8.95 -6.40 32.49
C SER A 406 9.73 -6.53 33.79
N ALA A 407 9.04 -6.73 34.92
CA ALA A 407 9.63 -6.87 36.23
C ALA A 407 10.37 -8.21 36.45
N VAL A 408 10.35 -9.12 35.47
CA VAL A 408 10.95 -10.45 35.58
C VAL A 408 12.46 -10.35 35.43
N ALA A 409 13.20 -10.81 36.44
CA ALA A 409 14.66 -10.89 36.38
C ALA A 409 15.08 -11.98 35.36
N THR A 410 15.94 -11.61 34.43
CA THR A 410 16.54 -12.54 33.47
C THR A 410 17.53 -13.45 34.17
N SER A 411 17.32 -14.75 34.13
CA SER A 411 18.32 -15.75 34.60
C SER A 411 19.44 -15.87 33.56
N ASN A 412 20.65 -16.15 34.05
CA ASN A 412 21.80 -16.43 33.18
C ASN A 412 21.61 -17.76 32.46
N TYR A 413 21.12 -17.69 31.22
CA TYR A 413 21.00 -18.83 30.31
C TYR A 413 22.17 -18.80 29.31
N ARG A 414 22.75 -19.95 28.99
CA ARG A 414 23.86 -20.05 28.06
C ARG A 414 23.59 -21.11 27.01
N VAL A 415 24.04 -20.88 25.80
CA VAL A 415 24.02 -21.83 24.67
C VAL A 415 25.42 -21.97 24.10
N SER A 416 25.73 -23.13 23.52
CA SER A 416 26.96 -23.35 22.76
C SER A 416 26.62 -23.40 21.28
N LEU A 417 27.24 -22.51 20.50
CA LEU A 417 27.06 -22.43 19.05
C LEU A 417 28.11 -23.27 18.34
N LYS A 418 27.72 -23.94 17.24
CA LYS A 418 28.69 -24.66 16.39
C LYS A 418 29.60 -23.66 15.67
N LYS A 419 30.91 -23.94 15.70
CA LYS A 419 31.90 -23.04 15.12
C LYS A 419 31.96 -23.07 13.60
N ASP A 420 31.56 -24.17 12.98
CA ASP A 420 31.64 -24.40 11.54
C ASP A 420 30.24 -24.52 10.94
N TYR A 421 29.42 -23.47 11.09
CA TYR A 421 28.16 -23.39 10.36
C TYR A 421 28.46 -23.10 8.89
N TRP A 422 27.90 -23.88 7.97
CA TRP A 422 28.02 -23.67 6.54
C TRP A 422 26.67 -23.88 5.86
N MET A 423 26.32 -23.00 4.92
CA MET A 423 25.09 -23.15 4.14
C MET A 423 25.20 -24.35 3.20
N GLU A 424 24.14 -25.11 3.07
CA GLU A 424 24.02 -26.19 2.09
C GLU A 424 23.96 -25.66 0.67
N ARG A 425 24.38 -26.45 -0.31
CA ARG A 425 24.23 -26.12 -1.72
C ARG A 425 22.75 -25.97 -2.04
N LYS A 426 22.39 -24.93 -2.83
CA LYS A 426 21.04 -24.64 -3.25
C LYS A 426 20.85 -24.94 -4.72
N ASN A 427 19.83 -25.73 -5.02
CA ASN A 427 19.44 -26.08 -6.38
C ASN A 427 18.17 -25.31 -6.72
N VAL A 428 18.16 -24.60 -7.85
CA VAL A 428 17.03 -23.75 -8.24
C VAL A 428 16.62 -24.03 -9.67
N VAL A 429 15.34 -24.27 -9.89
CA VAL A 429 14.74 -24.33 -11.22
C VAL A 429 13.91 -23.04 -11.40
N ILE A 430 14.20 -22.27 -12.44
CA ILE A 430 13.45 -21.07 -12.78
C ILE A 430 12.57 -21.36 -13.98
N LEU A 431 11.27 -21.16 -13.85
CA LEU A 431 10.27 -21.29 -14.90
C LEU A 431 9.72 -19.92 -15.28
N GLY A 432 9.98 -19.53 -16.51
CA GLY A 432 9.54 -18.23 -17.04
C GLY A 432 10.55 -17.11 -16.83
N HIS A 433 10.21 -15.94 -17.38
CA HIS A 433 11.03 -14.73 -17.32
C HIS A 433 10.17 -13.47 -17.21
N ASN A 434 10.68 -12.50 -16.45
CA ASN A 434 10.09 -11.17 -16.36
C ASN A 434 11.16 -10.09 -16.09
N SER A 435 10.72 -8.87 -15.86
CA SER A 435 11.61 -7.71 -15.63
C SER A 435 12.52 -7.83 -14.39
N LYS A 436 12.22 -8.75 -13.46
CA LYS A 436 12.96 -8.95 -12.20
C LYS A 436 14.14 -9.91 -12.33
N CYS A 437 14.20 -10.70 -13.41
CA CYS A 437 15.19 -11.78 -13.56
C CYS A 437 16.64 -11.33 -13.42
N LYS A 438 16.99 -10.14 -13.93
CA LYS A 438 18.34 -9.59 -13.79
C LYS A 438 18.70 -9.37 -12.31
N HIS A 439 17.75 -8.86 -11.53
CA HIS A 439 17.93 -8.59 -10.10
C HIS A 439 17.93 -9.89 -9.28
N ILE A 440 17.16 -10.91 -9.72
CA ILE A 440 17.21 -12.26 -9.13
C ILE A 440 18.61 -12.85 -9.32
N MET A 441 19.20 -12.73 -10.52
CA MET A 441 20.57 -13.19 -10.77
C MET A 441 21.60 -12.41 -9.94
N SER A 442 21.40 -11.11 -9.77
CA SER A 442 22.26 -10.29 -8.90
C SER A 442 22.23 -10.79 -7.44
N GLY A 443 21.04 -11.08 -6.90
CA GLY A 443 20.89 -11.64 -5.56
C GLY A 443 21.59 -13.00 -5.40
N PHE A 444 21.46 -13.89 -6.38
CA PHE A 444 22.20 -15.17 -6.35
C PHE A 444 23.71 -14.97 -6.45
N THR A 445 24.17 -13.99 -7.23
CA THR A 445 25.60 -13.66 -7.34
C THR A 445 26.17 -13.24 -6.00
N ALA A 446 25.51 -12.27 -5.35
CA ALA A 446 25.93 -11.77 -4.06
C ALA A 446 25.96 -12.90 -3.00
N PHE A 447 24.90 -13.70 -2.89
CA PHE A 447 24.85 -14.84 -1.99
C PHE A 447 25.92 -15.89 -2.31
N SER A 448 26.15 -16.23 -3.60
CA SER A 448 27.18 -17.21 -3.98
C SER A 448 28.59 -16.71 -3.65
N ASN A 449 28.87 -15.42 -3.81
CA ASN A 449 30.15 -14.82 -3.44
C ASN A 449 30.41 -14.89 -1.94
N GLU A 450 29.41 -14.60 -1.13
CA GLU A 450 29.48 -14.63 0.33
C GLU A 450 29.75 -16.05 0.87
N TRP A 451 29.05 -17.05 0.33
CA TRP A 451 29.10 -18.43 0.82
C TRP A 451 29.99 -19.38 0.01
N LYS A 452 30.76 -18.87 -0.96
CA LYS A 452 31.62 -19.64 -1.81
C LYS A 452 32.73 -20.31 -1.00
N ARG A 453 32.86 -21.66 -1.12
CA ARG A 453 33.88 -22.42 -0.41
C ARG A 453 34.76 -23.17 -1.40
N ASN A 454 36.08 -23.04 -1.26
CA ASN A 454 37.07 -23.73 -2.10
C ASN A 454 36.91 -23.49 -3.63
N GLY A 455 36.30 -22.35 -4.01
CA GLY A 455 36.01 -22.01 -5.40
C GLY A 455 34.78 -22.70 -6.01
N GLU A 456 34.04 -23.50 -5.23
CA GLU A 456 32.81 -24.15 -5.69
C GLU A 456 31.59 -23.23 -5.52
N GLU A 457 30.72 -23.18 -6.55
CA GLU A 457 29.46 -22.46 -6.47
C GLU A 457 28.49 -23.16 -5.52
N ILE A 458 27.90 -22.38 -4.62
CA ILE A 458 26.89 -22.87 -3.66
C ILE A 458 25.50 -22.93 -4.27
N VAL A 459 25.25 -22.16 -5.33
CA VAL A 459 23.97 -22.11 -6.05
C VAL A 459 24.14 -22.82 -7.40
N ARG A 460 23.14 -23.62 -7.81
CA ARG A 460 23.07 -24.27 -9.13
C ARG A 460 21.69 -24.03 -9.72
N ILE A 461 21.63 -23.46 -10.92
CA ILE A 461 20.38 -23.01 -11.53
C ILE A 461 20.16 -23.67 -12.89
N VAL A 462 18.93 -24.11 -13.13
CA VAL A 462 18.39 -24.46 -14.43
C VAL A 462 17.28 -23.48 -14.78
N VAL A 463 17.35 -22.84 -15.95
CA VAL A 463 16.34 -21.91 -16.45
C VAL A 463 15.56 -22.55 -17.59
N ILE A 464 14.25 -22.55 -17.51
CA ILE A 464 13.34 -23.09 -18.53
C ILE A 464 12.41 -21.98 -19.01
N ASP A 465 12.49 -21.62 -20.29
CA ASP A 465 11.62 -20.61 -20.89
C ASP A 465 11.53 -20.76 -22.42
N ASP A 466 10.67 -19.96 -23.04
CA ASP A 466 10.57 -19.94 -24.49
C ASP A 466 11.81 -19.31 -25.17
N LYS A 467 11.99 -19.66 -26.45
CA LYS A 467 13.14 -19.23 -27.26
C LYS A 467 13.34 -17.71 -27.26
N LYS A 468 12.24 -16.96 -27.40
CA LYS A 468 12.29 -15.49 -27.51
C LYS A 468 12.78 -14.83 -26.21
N SER A 469 12.35 -15.40 -25.07
CA SER A 469 12.77 -14.96 -23.76
C SER A 469 14.25 -15.31 -23.52
N LEU A 470 14.67 -16.54 -23.83
CA LEU A 470 16.07 -16.96 -23.70
C LEU A 470 17.03 -16.21 -24.61
N GLU A 471 16.61 -15.80 -25.81
CA GLU A 471 17.42 -14.96 -26.71
C GLU A 471 17.64 -13.56 -26.14
N LYS A 472 16.62 -12.97 -25.49
CA LYS A 472 16.75 -11.69 -24.80
C LYS A 472 17.68 -11.76 -23.59
N MET A 473 17.83 -12.95 -23.01
CA MET A 473 18.56 -13.20 -21.77
C MET A 473 19.91 -13.91 -22.01
N ASN A 474 20.59 -13.53 -23.07
CA ASN A 474 21.92 -14.10 -23.37
C ASN A 474 22.93 -13.89 -22.21
N TYR A 475 22.63 -12.95 -21.30
CA TYR A 475 23.40 -12.67 -20.10
C TYR A 475 23.40 -13.82 -19.06
N TYR A 476 22.47 -14.77 -19.10
CA TYR A 476 22.51 -15.94 -18.20
C TYR A 476 23.80 -16.77 -18.34
N LYS A 477 24.41 -16.76 -19.51
CA LYS A 477 25.68 -17.45 -19.76
C LYS A 477 26.88 -16.83 -19.03
N GLU A 478 26.72 -15.62 -18.52
CA GLU A 478 27.76 -14.91 -17.77
C GLU A 478 27.82 -15.37 -16.31
N TYR A 479 26.76 -16.04 -15.82
CA TYR A 479 26.68 -16.50 -14.45
C TYR A 479 27.17 -17.95 -14.31
N PRO A 480 28.22 -18.22 -13.52
CA PRO A 480 28.83 -19.56 -13.41
C PRO A 480 27.90 -20.57 -12.75
N PHE A 481 26.95 -20.15 -11.96
CA PHE A 481 25.97 -21.01 -11.28
C PHE A 481 24.79 -21.40 -12.17
N VAL A 482 24.60 -20.77 -13.33
CA VAL A 482 23.58 -21.21 -14.32
C VAL A 482 24.16 -22.36 -15.14
N ILE A 483 23.82 -23.58 -14.74
CA ILE A 483 24.40 -24.81 -15.33
C ILE A 483 23.72 -25.19 -16.65
N ARG A 484 22.45 -24.82 -16.86
CA ARG A 484 21.68 -25.20 -18.04
C ARG A 484 20.54 -24.21 -18.32
N THR A 485 20.34 -23.91 -19.60
CA THR A 485 19.15 -23.24 -20.11
C THR A 485 18.39 -24.18 -21.03
N VAL A 486 17.09 -24.29 -20.91
CA VAL A 486 16.22 -25.19 -21.69
C VAL A 486 15.14 -24.38 -22.37
N GLU A 487 15.13 -24.45 -23.71
CA GLU A 487 14.08 -23.86 -24.52
C GLU A 487 12.84 -24.75 -24.47
N ALA A 488 11.76 -24.29 -23.84
CA ALA A 488 10.46 -24.95 -23.83
C ALA A 488 9.33 -23.92 -23.76
N ASP A 489 8.33 -24.09 -24.64
CA ASP A 489 7.10 -23.34 -24.55
C ASP A 489 6.22 -23.92 -23.43
N ILE A 490 5.28 -23.13 -22.90
CA ILE A 490 4.30 -23.55 -21.88
C ILE A 490 3.49 -24.77 -22.31
N TYR A 491 3.29 -24.97 -23.62
CA TYR A 491 2.60 -26.14 -24.19
C TYR A 491 3.47 -27.38 -24.28
N ASP A 492 4.79 -27.24 -24.07
CA ASP A 492 5.76 -28.35 -24.14
C ASP A 492 5.90 -29.06 -22.77
N LYS A 493 4.74 -29.49 -22.24
CA LYS A 493 4.60 -30.10 -20.91
C LYS A 493 5.65 -31.20 -20.67
N ASP A 494 5.81 -32.11 -21.64
CA ASP A 494 6.70 -33.28 -21.48
C ASP A 494 8.15 -32.85 -21.28
N LYS A 495 8.60 -31.86 -22.04
CA LYS A 495 9.95 -31.32 -21.93
C LYS A 495 10.19 -30.57 -20.61
N ILE A 496 9.23 -29.75 -20.19
CA ILE A 496 9.26 -29.05 -18.89
C ILE A 496 9.32 -30.08 -17.76
N CYS A 497 8.37 -31.04 -17.76
CA CYS A 497 8.28 -32.05 -16.72
C CYS A 497 9.54 -32.95 -16.67
N SER A 498 10.04 -33.39 -17.83
CA SER A 498 11.25 -34.23 -17.87
C SER A 498 12.50 -33.51 -17.38
N THR A 499 12.65 -32.22 -17.72
CA THR A 499 13.79 -31.40 -17.28
C THR A 499 13.75 -31.19 -15.76
N ILE A 500 12.59 -30.87 -15.18
CA ILE A 500 12.43 -30.72 -13.73
C ILE A 500 12.65 -32.04 -13.01
N ASP A 501 12.07 -33.13 -13.52
CA ASP A 501 12.19 -34.46 -12.90
C ASP A 501 13.65 -34.95 -12.89
N GLU A 502 14.37 -34.77 -14.00
CA GLU A 502 15.81 -35.05 -14.11
C GLU A 502 16.62 -34.25 -13.08
N PHE A 503 16.43 -32.91 -13.06
CA PHE A 503 17.20 -32.02 -12.17
C PHE A 503 16.92 -32.29 -10.69
N VAL A 504 15.66 -32.53 -10.31
CA VAL A 504 15.29 -32.88 -8.93
C VAL A 504 15.82 -34.28 -8.55
N SER A 505 15.81 -35.23 -9.46
CA SER A 505 16.32 -36.60 -9.20
C SER A 505 17.81 -36.61 -9.00
N ASP A 506 18.56 -35.76 -9.72
CA ASP A 506 20.02 -35.64 -9.59
C ASP A 506 20.45 -34.85 -8.34
N ASN A 507 19.50 -34.06 -7.76
CA ASN A 507 19.78 -33.16 -6.66
C ASN A 507 18.60 -33.20 -5.65
N GLU A 508 18.47 -34.36 -4.97
CA GLU A 508 17.32 -34.64 -4.07
C GLU A 508 17.25 -33.72 -2.84
N GLU A 509 18.34 -33.03 -2.47
CA GLU A 509 18.38 -32.17 -1.29
C GLU A 509 18.21 -30.71 -1.67
N ASP A 510 17.34 -30.00 -0.94
CA ASP A 510 17.13 -28.53 -0.95
C ASP A 510 16.99 -27.93 -2.37
N THR A 511 15.99 -28.41 -3.12
CA THR A 511 15.65 -27.86 -4.45
C THR A 511 14.48 -26.89 -4.36
N SER A 512 14.64 -25.68 -4.89
CA SER A 512 13.58 -24.68 -5.04
C SER A 512 13.15 -24.56 -6.51
N VAL A 513 11.86 -24.50 -6.75
CA VAL A 513 11.26 -24.24 -8.06
C VAL A 513 10.62 -22.85 -8.03
N LEU A 514 11.22 -21.90 -8.71
CA LEU A 514 10.71 -20.53 -8.86
C LEU A 514 9.87 -20.42 -10.13
N ILE A 515 8.61 -20.09 -9.98
CA ILE A 515 7.69 -19.89 -11.08
C ILE A 515 7.38 -18.40 -11.19
N LEU A 516 7.71 -17.79 -12.31
CA LEU A 516 7.56 -16.36 -12.55
C LEU A 516 6.32 -16.06 -13.39
N SER A 517 5.60 -15.00 -13.06
CA SER A 517 4.53 -14.44 -13.86
C SER A 517 5.08 -13.62 -15.02
N ASP A 518 4.34 -13.55 -16.12
CA ASP A 518 4.70 -12.78 -17.32
C ASP A 518 4.22 -11.34 -17.20
N ASP A 519 5.07 -10.45 -16.67
CA ASP A 519 4.75 -9.04 -16.50
C ASP A 519 4.66 -8.24 -17.82
N SER A 520 4.94 -8.89 -18.95
CA SER A 520 4.72 -8.35 -20.29
C SER A 520 3.36 -8.74 -20.90
N ALA A 521 2.62 -9.66 -20.26
CA ALA A 521 1.33 -10.13 -20.74
C ALA A 521 0.17 -9.14 -20.45
N LEU A 522 -0.97 -9.33 -21.12
CA LEU A 522 -2.19 -8.57 -20.82
C LEU A 522 -2.79 -9.01 -19.49
N ASN A 523 -3.61 -8.15 -18.88
CA ASN A 523 -4.19 -8.32 -17.54
C ASN A 523 -4.78 -9.71 -17.26
N GLU A 524 -5.51 -10.28 -18.23
CA GLU A 524 -6.17 -11.57 -18.06
C GLU A 524 -5.18 -12.75 -18.13
N ASP A 525 -4.00 -12.53 -18.72
CA ASP A 525 -3.00 -13.58 -18.99
C ASP A 525 -1.75 -13.46 -18.14
N ILE A 526 -1.63 -12.41 -17.31
CA ILE A 526 -0.41 -12.07 -16.59
C ILE A 526 0.12 -13.22 -15.71
N ASP A 527 -0.76 -13.95 -15.06
CA ASP A 527 -0.42 -15.08 -14.20
C ASP A 527 -0.72 -16.44 -14.86
N ALA A 528 -1.26 -16.48 -16.08
CA ALA A 528 -1.72 -17.70 -16.72
C ALA A 528 -0.58 -18.72 -16.92
N LYS A 529 0.59 -18.27 -17.38
CA LYS A 529 1.78 -19.13 -17.53
C LYS A 529 2.26 -19.67 -16.18
N ALA A 530 2.28 -18.83 -15.16
CA ALA A 530 2.69 -19.24 -13.82
C ALA A 530 1.74 -20.30 -13.25
N LEU A 531 0.44 -20.11 -13.40
CA LEU A 531 -0.58 -21.07 -12.96
C LEU A 531 -0.45 -22.42 -13.70
N ALA A 532 -0.21 -22.41 -15.02
CA ALA A 532 0.00 -23.64 -15.77
C ALA A 532 1.29 -24.37 -15.34
N ASN A 533 2.39 -23.65 -15.20
CA ASN A 533 3.65 -24.23 -14.70
C ASN A 533 3.50 -24.80 -13.28
N LEU A 534 2.72 -24.14 -12.42
CA LEU A 534 2.40 -24.65 -11.09
C LEU A 534 1.70 -26.01 -11.15
N VAL A 535 0.72 -26.18 -12.05
CA VAL A 535 0.03 -27.46 -12.26
C VAL A 535 1.03 -28.54 -12.69
N TYR A 536 1.96 -28.23 -13.58
CA TYR A 536 3.00 -29.19 -14.03
C TYR A 536 3.92 -29.60 -12.89
N VAL A 537 4.42 -28.66 -12.11
CA VAL A 537 5.29 -28.96 -10.97
C VAL A 537 4.58 -29.83 -9.93
N ARG A 538 3.29 -29.54 -9.65
CA ARG A 538 2.48 -30.36 -8.73
C ARG A 538 2.25 -31.77 -9.26
N ASP A 539 2.05 -31.94 -10.56
CA ASP A 539 1.92 -33.25 -11.18
C ASP A 539 3.19 -34.09 -11.00
N ILE A 540 4.37 -33.47 -11.18
CA ILE A 540 5.67 -34.13 -10.95
C ILE A 540 5.80 -34.60 -9.51
N ILE A 541 5.58 -33.70 -8.53
CA ILE A 541 5.68 -34.02 -7.11
C ILE A 541 4.72 -35.16 -6.75
N THR A 542 3.46 -35.06 -7.21
CA THR A 542 2.45 -36.09 -6.97
C THR A 542 2.87 -37.46 -7.56
N ASN A 543 3.45 -37.46 -8.75
CA ASN A 543 3.93 -38.69 -9.38
C ASN A 543 5.16 -39.29 -8.68
N LYS A 544 6.06 -38.44 -8.15
CA LYS A 544 7.19 -38.90 -7.31
C LYS A 544 6.70 -39.56 -6.02
N ILE A 545 5.74 -38.96 -5.33
CA ILE A 545 5.13 -39.54 -4.11
C ILE A 545 4.47 -40.90 -4.44
N LYS A 546 3.75 -40.99 -5.56
CA LYS A 546 3.12 -42.27 -5.99
C LYS A 546 4.14 -43.37 -6.31
N LYS A 547 5.28 -43.01 -6.93
CA LYS A 547 6.37 -43.96 -7.27
C LYS A 547 7.19 -44.35 -6.05
N ASN A 548 7.42 -43.44 -5.12
CA ASN A 548 8.17 -43.64 -3.90
C ASN A 548 7.40 -43.04 -2.71
N PRO A 549 6.64 -43.84 -1.93
CA PRO A 549 5.88 -43.35 -0.77
C PRO A 549 6.77 -42.73 0.33
N ASN A 550 8.08 -43.01 0.34
CA ASN A 550 9.04 -42.44 1.27
C ASN A 550 9.68 -41.14 0.74
N PHE A 551 9.29 -40.69 -0.44
CA PHE A 551 9.77 -39.43 -0.99
C PHE A 551 9.32 -38.25 -0.11
N ASP A 552 10.30 -37.47 0.36
CA ASP A 552 10.01 -36.27 1.13
C ASP A 552 9.58 -35.13 0.21
N ALA A 553 8.29 -34.91 0.14
CA ALA A 553 7.73 -33.82 -0.68
C ALA A 553 8.11 -32.43 -0.14
N GLU A 554 8.51 -32.33 1.14
CA GLU A 554 8.98 -31.07 1.73
C GLU A 554 10.44 -30.73 1.31
N SER A 555 11.14 -31.64 0.62
CA SER A 555 12.47 -31.38 0.03
C SER A 555 12.41 -30.49 -1.22
N ILE A 556 11.23 -30.29 -1.80
CA ILE A 556 11.02 -29.43 -2.97
C ILE A 556 10.18 -28.22 -2.56
N ASP A 557 10.81 -27.08 -2.50
CA ASP A 557 10.14 -25.80 -2.25
C ASP A 557 9.62 -25.21 -3.57
N VAL A 558 8.31 -24.94 -3.64
CA VAL A 558 7.69 -24.29 -4.80
C VAL A 558 7.34 -22.87 -4.45
N ILE A 559 8.03 -21.93 -5.09
CA ILE A 559 7.82 -20.50 -4.96
C ILE A 559 7.10 -19.99 -6.22
N VAL A 560 5.90 -19.46 -6.06
CA VAL A 560 5.11 -18.94 -7.17
C VAL A 560 4.93 -17.44 -7.02
N GLU A 561 5.41 -16.69 -7.98
CA GLU A 561 5.12 -15.27 -8.09
C GLU A 561 3.74 -15.07 -8.71
N ILE A 562 2.91 -14.24 -8.06
CA ILE A 562 1.61 -13.80 -8.54
C ILE A 562 1.58 -12.28 -8.54
N ILE A 563 1.20 -11.70 -9.66
CA ILE A 563 1.09 -10.23 -9.83
C ILE A 563 -0.32 -9.76 -9.48
N ASP A 564 -1.37 -10.45 -9.96
CA ASP A 564 -2.75 -10.12 -9.62
C ASP A 564 -3.17 -10.78 -8.29
N PRO A 565 -3.42 -10.01 -7.23
CA PRO A 565 -3.83 -10.56 -5.93
C PRO A 565 -5.11 -11.42 -5.96
N LYS A 566 -5.95 -11.27 -6.98
CA LYS A 566 -7.18 -12.07 -7.15
C LYS A 566 -6.89 -13.54 -7.40
N HIS A 567 -5.74 -13.87 -7.95
CA HIS A 567 -5.33 -15.25 -8.22
C HIS A 567 -4.77 -15.99 -7.00
N HIS A 568 -4.57 -15.29 -5.87
CA HIS A 568 -4.03 -15.86 -4.64
C HIS A 568 -4.83 -17.09 -4.13
N ASP A 569 -6.15 -16.99 -4.14
CA ASP A 569 -6.99 -18.09 -3.64
C ASP A 569 -6.94 -19.33 -4.54
N ILE A 570 -6.74 -19.13 -5.84
CA ILE A 570 -6.53 -20.21 -6.81
C ILE A 570 -5.24 -20.94 -6.46
N VAL A 571 -4.13 -20.22 -6.26
CA VAL A 571 -2.83 -20.84 -5.96
C VAL A 571 -2.85 -21.56 -4.61
N ASN A 572 -3.46 -20.97 -3.59
CA ASN A 572 -3.60 -21.60 -2.27
C ASN A 572 -4.37 -22.92 -2.31
N SER A 573 -5.35 -23.07 -3.23
CA SER A 573 -6.10 -24.32 -3.39
C SER A 573 -5.21 -25.49 -3.85
N TYR A 574 -4.08 -25.20 -4.44
CA TYR A 574 -3.06 -26.19 -4.85
C TYR A 574 -2.06 -26.55 -3.74
N SER A 575 -2.28 -26.13 -2.50
CA SER A 575 -1.42 -26.42 -1.33
C SER A 575 0.03 -25.97 -1.53
N VAL A 576 0.23 -24.79 -2.10
CA VAL A 576 1.56 -24.17 -2.23
C VAL A 576 1.83 -23.34 -0.98
N ASN A 577 2.91 -23.62 -0.28
CA ASN A 577 3.25 -22.93 0.97
C ASN A 577 3.90 -21.56 0.73
N ASN A 578 4.51 -21.34 -0.45
CA ASN A 578 5.30 -20.15 -0.76
C ASN A 578 4.74 -19.39 -1.96
N VAL A 579 3.56 -18.76 -1.79
CA VAL A 579 2.99 -17.84 -2.77
C VAL A 579 3.52 -16.45 -2.51
N VAL A 580 4.14 -15.84 -3.52
CA VAL A 580 4.69 -14.49 -3.46
C VAL A 580 3.78 -13.55 -4.24
N ILE A 581 3.00 -12.74 -3.53
CA ILE A 581 2.23 -11.67 -4.15
C ILE A 581 3.14 -10.44 -4.24
N SER A 582 3.77 -10.26 -5.39
CA SER A 582 4.78 -9.22 -5.61
C SER A 582 4.31 -7.83 -5.17
N ASN A 583 3.10 -7.43 -5.55
CA ASN A 583 2.55 -6.12 -5.21
C ASN A 583 2.37 -5.91 -3.70
N ARG A 584 2.13 -6.97 -2.93
CA ARG A 584 1.92 -6.88 -1.47
C ARG A 584 3.19 -6.51 -0.71
N TYR A 585 4.35 -7.06 -1.09
CA TYR A 585 5.62 -6.75 -0.42
C TYR A 585 6.00 -5.28 -0.59
N ILE A 586 5.94 -4.80 -1.83
CA ILE A 586 6.24 -3.38 -2.12
C ILE A 586 5.27 -2.45 -1.40
N SER A 587 3.99 -2.78 -1.38
CA SER A 587 2.97 -1.97 -0.70
C SER A 587 3.23 -1.85 0.80
N LYS A 588 3.56 -2.95 1.46
CA LYS A 588 3.90 -2.99 2.88
C LYS A 588 5.15 -2.17 3.19
N MET A 589 6.21 -2.34 2.40
CA MET A 589 7.44 -1.55 2.54
C MET A 589 7.17 -0.05 2.36
N ILE A 590 6.43 0.35 1.33
CA ILE A 590 6.03 1.75 1.12
C ILE A 590 5.26 2.28 2.32
N THR A 591 4.35 1.49 2.89
CA THR A 591 3.58 1.90 4.07
C THR A 591 4.51 2.16 5.26
N GLN A 592 5.40 1.24 5.59
CA GLN A 592 6.34 1.40 6.71
C GLN A 592 7.35 2.54 6.48
N ILE A 593 7.90 2.68 5.25
CA ILE A 593 8.79 3.80 4.89
C ILE A 593 8.05 5.15 5.03
N SER A 594 6.75 5.18 4.72
CA SER A 594 5.94 6.39 4.87
C SER A 594 5.79 6.82 6.33
N GLU A 595 5.88 5.87 7.26
CA GLU A 595 5.90 6.12 8.70
C GLU A 595 7.33 6.38 9.22
N PHE A 596 8.28 5.52 8.87
CA PHE A 596 9.67 5.55 9.34
C PHE A 596 10.64 5.60 8.15
N GLU A 597 11.13 6.78 7.81
CA GLU A 597 11.99 6.99 6.64
C GLU A 597 13.28 6.16 6.66
N ALA A 598 13.90 6.02 7.82
CA ALA A 598 15.15 5.28 7.96
C ALA A 598 15.03 3.80 7.55
N LEU A 599 13.81 3.26 7.53
CA LEU A 599 13.56 1.89 7.05
C LEU A 599 13.88 1.71 5.56
N PHE A 600 13.90 2.77 4.76
CA PHE A 600 14.27 2.65 3.35
C PHE A 600 15.72 2.17 3.18
N ASP A 601 16.65 2.81 3.86
CA ASP A 601 18.07 2.45 3.81
C ASP A 601 18.30 1.07 4.45
N PHE A 602 17.59 0.79 5.55
CA PHE A 602 17.62 -0.50 6.22
C PHE A 602 17.11 -1.64 5.33
N TYR A 603 16.00 -1.45 4.58
CA TYR A 603 15.50 -2.46 3.66
C TYR A 603 16.45 -2.71 2.49
N ASN A 604 17.05 -1.67 1.95
CA ASN A 604 18.07 -1.84 0.92
C ASN A 604 19.26 -2.67 1.42
N ASP A 605 19.65 -2.50 2.68
CA ASP A 605 20.74 -3.25 3.31
C ASP A 605 20.37 -4.73 3.50
N ILE A 606 19.27 -5.03 4.20
CA ILE A 606 18.89 -6.42 4.52
C ILE A 606 18.47 -7.26 3.31
N LEU A 607 18.10 -6.63 2.21
CA LEU A 607 17.70 -7.33 0.98
C LEU A 607 18.88 -7.55 0.02
N SER A 608 19.95 -6.78 0.13
CA SER A 608 21.16 -6.93 -0.69
C SER A 608 22.24 -7.66 0.12
N TYR A 609 22.82 -8.72 -0.45
CA TYR A 609 24.02 -9.38 0.12
C TYR A 609 25.29 -8.61 -0.30
N ASP A 610 25.31 -7.28 -0.26
CA ASP A 610 26.37 -6.47 -0.87
C ASP A 610 27.41 -6.06 0.17
N GLU A 611 28.65 -6.54 0.02
CA GLU A 611 29.77 -6.21 0.89
C GLU A 611 30.36 -4.80 0.67
N GLU A 612 30.09 -4.17 -0.48
CA GLU A 612 30.84 -2.98 -0.92
C GLU A 612 30.51 -1.68 -0.17
N ASN A 613 29.38 -1.59 0.52
CA ASN A 613 28.96 -0.36 1.21
C ASN A 613 29.37 -0.25 2.68
N SER A 614 29.99 -1.25 3.26
CA SER A 614 30.40 -1.24 4.66
C SER A 614 31.89 -1.01 4.84
N GLN A 615 32.33 0.22 4.88
CA GLN A 615 33.73 0.52 5.25
C GLN A 615 34.11 0.09 6.69
N ASN A 616 33.17 -0.39 7.51
CA ASN A 616 33.44 -0.77 8.91
C ASN A 616 32.57 -1.90 9.49
N TYR A 617 31.57 -2.45 8.82
CA TYR A 617 30.70 -3.52 9.33
C TYR A 617 30.37 -4.52 8.23
N CYS A 618 30.39 -5.83 8.57
CA CYS A 618 29.80 -6.83 7.68
C CYS A 618 28.32 -6.52 7.50
N SER A 619 27.83 -6.56 6.26
CA SER A 619 26.40 -6.53 5.95
C SER A 619 25.69 -7.62 6.77
N LYS A 620 24.50 -7.32 7.26
CA LYS A 620 23.69 -8.24 8.06
C LYS A 620 22.35 -8.45 7.39
N GLU A 621 22.02 -9.72 7.22
CA GLU A 621 20.79 -10.14 6.59
C GLU A 621 19.99 -11.05 7.54
N ILE A 622 18.84 -11.48 7.06
CA ILE A 622 18.00 -12.44 7.76
C ILE A 622 18.29 -13.84 7.22
N TYR A 623 18.81 -14.72 8.08
CA TYR A 623 19.11 -16.11 7.77
C TYR A 623 18.14 -17.07 8.45
N VAL A 624 17.88 -18.20 7.79
CA VAL A 624 17.15 -19.32 8.36
C VAL A 624 18.10 -20.48 8.53
N LYS A 625 18.43 -20.85 9.77
CA LYS A 625 19.42 -21.88 10.09
C LYS A 625 18.78 -23.07 10.81
N LYS A 626 19.10 -24.32 10.39
CA LYS A 626 18.62 -25.55 11.03
C LYS A 626 19.16 -25.62 12.46
N VAL A 627 18.30 -25.80 13.46
CA VAL A 627 18.63 -25.81 14.91
C VAL A 627 19.73 -26.84 15.20
N ARG A 628 19.62 -28.06 14.67
CA ARG A 628 20.61 -29.17 14.83
C ARG A 628 22.00 -28.83 14.32
N ARG A 629 22.13 -27.85 13.40
CA ARG A 629 23.43 -27.43 12.82
C ARG A 629 23.93 -26.14 13.44
N TYR A 630 23.10 -25.43 14.18
CA TYR A 630 23.45 -24.15 14.77
C TYR A 630 23.94 -24.30 16.22
N PHE A 631 23.36 -25.24 17.00
CA PHE A 631 23.77 -25.50 18.36
C PHE A 631 24.58 -26.80 18.46
N ASP A 632 25.57 -26.84 19.39
CA ASP A 632 26.27 -28.08 19.77
C ASP A 632 25.29 -29.01 20.50
N GLU A 633 24.49 -28.47 21.44
CA GLU A 633 23.45 -29.15 22.18
C GLU A 633 22.15 -28.38 22.06
N LEU A 634 21.04 -29.12 21.97
CA LEU A 634 19.71 -28.48 21.91
C LEU A 634 19.44 -27.64 23.16
N PRO A 635 19.01 -26.38 22.99
CA PRO A 635 18.61 -25.55 24.11
C PRO A 635 17.47 -26.18 24.90
N GLU A 636 17.54 -26.12 26.23
CA GLU A 636 16.41 -26.50 27.09
C GLU A 636 15.20 -25.57 26.87
N LYS A 637 14.03 -26.00 27.35
CA LYS A 637 12.84 -25.14 27.36
C LYS A 637 13.14 -23.84 28.14
N THR A 638 12.99 -22.70 27.47
CA THR A 638 13.36 -21.39 28.00
C THR A 638 12.36 -20.31 27.55
N THR A 639 12.58 -19.06 27.90
CA THR A 639 11.81 -17.92 27.35
C THR A 639 12.52 -17.33 26.13
N ALA A 640 11.78 -16.59 25.31
CA ALA A 640 12.35 -15.91 24.16
C ALA A 640 13.45 -14.92 24.60
N ASP A 641 13.23 -14.13 25.66
CA ASP A 641 14.22 -13.22 26.21
C ASP A 641 15.52 -13.91 26.59
N GLN A 642 15.45 -15.06 27.26
CA GLN A 642 16.62 -15.85 27.65
C GLN A 642 17.37 -16.41 26.43
N LEU A 643 16.65 -16.96 25.46
CA LEU A 643 17.24 -17.53 24.26
C LEU A 643 17.94 -16.47 23.40
N ILE A 644 17.29 -15.33 23.17
CA ILE A 644 17.84 -14.23 22.39
C ILE A 644 19.15 -13.71 23.01
N ARG A 645 19.13 -13.44 24.32
CA ARG A 645 20.33 -12.98 25.04
C ARG A 645 21.44 -14.01 25.05
N ALA A 646 21.10 -15.30 25.18
CA ALA A 646 22.09 -16.37 25.16
C ALA A 646 22.76 -16.49 23.78
N ILE A 647 21.99 -16.42 22.69
CA ILE A 647 22.53 -16.44 21.32
C ILE A 647 23.38 -15.17 21.08
N TYR A 648 22.89 -14.00 21.47
CA TYR A 648 23.62 -12.73 21.33
C TYR A 648 24.97 -12.79 22.06
N ASN A 649 24.98 -13.20 23.34
CA ASN A 649 26.19 -13.29 24.13
C ASN A 649 27.18 -14.34 23.56
N ALA A 650 26.67 -15.51 23.13
CA ALA A 650 27.51 -16.54 22.51
C ALA A 650 28.15 -16.04 21.22
N SER A 651 27.42 -15.32 20.38
CA SER A 651 27.94 -14.75 19.13
C SER A 651 29.03 -13.68 19.33
N ILE A 652 28.96 -12.92 20.42
CA ILE A 652 30.01 -11.93 20.78
C ILE A 652 31.25 -12.62 21.38
N ASP A 653 31.07 -13.67 22.20
CA ASP A 653 32.15 -14.39 22.85
C ASP A 653 33.02 -15.18 21.84
N GLU A 654 32.49 -15.48 20.64
CA GLU A 654 33.23 -16.11 19.54
C GLU A 654 34.34 -15.24 18.90
N LYS A 655 34.68 -14.15 19.50
CA LYS A 655 35.70 -13.13 19.16
C LYS A 655 37.09 -13.67 18.73
N LYS A 656 37.24 -14.98 18.57
CA LYS A 656 38.54 -15.65 18.34
C LYS A 656 39.17 -15.40 16.97
N MET A 657 38.44 -14.79 16.02
CA MET A 657 38.92 -14.45 14.68
C MET A 657 38.95 -12.96 14.32
N GLY A 658 38.73 -12.06 15.27
CA GLY A 658 38.82 -10.62 15.00
C GLY A 658 37.55 -9.96 14.42
N VAL A 659 36.56 -10.73 14.03
CA VAL A 659 35.25 -10.24 13.53
C VAL A 659 34.22 -10.44 14.62
N ILE A 660 33.58 -9.36 15.05
CA ILE A 660 32.45 -9.41 15.99
C ILE A 660 31.19 -9.48 15.15
N ASN A 661 30.44 -10.57 15.28
CA ASN A 661 29.16 -10.77 14.57
C ASN A 661 28.01 -10.93 15.57
N PRO A 662 27.48 -9.83 16.14
CA PRO A 662 26.35 -9.90 17.05
C PRO A 662 25.12 -10.42 16.29
N THR A 663 24.60 -11.56 16.75
CA THR A 663 23.46 -12.26 16.14
C THR A 663 22.23 -12.09 17.03
N ILE A 664 21.10 -11.66 16.43
CA ILE A 664 19.81 -11.51 17.09
C ILE A 664 18.86 -12.59 16.55
N ALA A 665 18.29 -13.41 17.44
CA ALA A 665 17.25 -14.35 17.04
C ALA A 665 15.91 -13.62 16.92
N LEU A 666 15.35 -13.59 15.70
CA LEU A 666 14.07 -12.96 15.39
C LEU A 666 12.87 -13.90 15.68
N GLY A 667 13.11 -15.20 15.61
CA GLY A 667 12.04 -16.19 15.75
C GLY A 667 12.48 -17.60 15.39
N TYR A 668 11.51 -18.46 15.16
CA TYR A 668 11.74 -19.85 14.73
C TYR A 668 10.63 -20.36 13.83
N VAL A 669 10.92 -21.40 13.06
CA VAL A 669 9.99 -22.12 12.19
C VAL A 669 9.89 -23.57 12.64
N LYS A 670 8.69 -24.07 12.82
CA LYS A 670 8.38 -25.48 13.07
C LYS A 670 8.23 -26.26 11.76
N PRO A 671 8.43 -27.58 11.75
CA PRO A 671 8.07 -28.41 10.62
C PRO A 671 6.62 -28.15 10.18
N GLY A 672 6.40 -28.10 8.84
CA GLY A 672 5.11 -27.68 8.29
C GLY A 672 4.94 -26.16 8.12
N GLY A 673 6.05 -25.39 8.25
CA GLY A 673 6.09 -23.96 7.89
C GLY A 673 5.44 -23.01 8.91
N LYS A 674 5.08 -23.48 10.10
CA LYS A 674 4.51 -22.61 11.14
C LYS A 674 5.59 -21.73 11.74
N ILE A 675 5.53 -20.45 11.42
CA ILE A 675 6.46 -19.42 11.90
C ILE A 675 6.01 -18.81 13.24
N LYS A 676 6.98 -18.37 14.03
CA LYS A 676 6.79 -17.52 15.19
C LYS A 676 7.90 -16.47 15.22
N ILE A 677 7.55 -15.22 14.92
CA ILE A 677 8.41 -14.06 15.16
C ILE A 677 8.24 -13.62 16.62
N PHE A 678 9.33 -13.18 17.23
CA PHE A 678 9.32 -12.71 18.62
C PHE A 678 8.88 -11.24 18.67
N GLY A 679 7.86 -10.94 19.47
CA GLY A 679 7.34 -9.61 19.71
C GLY A 679 6.55 -9.56 21.02
N GLY A 680 6.30 -8.36 21.56
CA GLY A 680 5.64 -8.16 22.83
C GLY A 680 6.52 -8.55 24.04
N ASP A 681 5.93 -9.00 25.15
CA ASP A 681 6.67 -9.40 26.36
C ASP A 681 7.47 -10.68 26.14
N LEU A 682 8.75 -10.54 25.78
CA LEU A 682 9.66 -11.65 25.48
C LEU A 682 9.87 -12.62 26.69
N THR A 683 9.62 -12.15 27.92
CA THR A 683 9.75 -12.96 29.14
C THR A 683 8.60 -13.97 29.30
N GLN A 684 7.48 -13.73 28.63
CA GLN A 684 6.29 -14.59 28.70
C GLN A 684 6.19 -15.58 27.52
N ILE A 685 7.04 -15.43 26.52
CA ILE A 685 7.04 -16.29 25.35
C ILE A 685 7.88 -17.53 25.65
N GLU A 686 7.22 -18.67 25.89
CA GLU A 686 7.91 -19.96 26.04
C GLU A 686 8.44 -20.44 24.69
N VAL A 687 9.70 -20.86 24.67
CA VAL A 687 10.37 -21.43 23.50
C VAL A 687 10.86 -22.83 23.84
N LYS A 688 10.45 -23.81 23.01
CA LYS A 688 10.95 -25.18 23.02
C LYS A 688 11.36 -25.52 21.60
N LEU A 689 12.65 -25.63 21.36
CA LEU A 689 13.22 -26.02 20.07
C LEU A 689 13.41 -27.52 19.97
N GLU A 690 13.24 -28.05 18.75
CA GLU A 690 13.43 -29.45 18.39
C GLU A 690 14.44 -29.56 17.25
N GLU A 691 15.03 -30.73 17.02
CA GLU A 691 16.09 -30.90 15.99
C GLU A 691 15.71 -30.46 14.59
N LYS A 692 14.43 -30.64 14.22
CA LYS A 692 13.90 -30.28 12.90
C LYS A 692 13.49 -28.82 12.76
N ASP A 693 13.51 -28.05 13.85
CA ASP A 693 13.17 -26.62 13.82
C ASP A 693 14.26 -25.82 13.10
N LYS A 694 13.88 -24.66 12.62
CA LYS A 694 14.80 -23.69 12.04
C LYS A 694 14.70 -22.37 12.84
N LEU A 695 15.83 -21.70 13.04
CA LEU A 695 15.89 -20.37 13.64
C LEU A 695 15.91 -19.30 12.56
N ILE A 696 15.24 -18.22 12.84
CA ILE A 696 15.30 -16.99 12.04
C ILE A 696 16.22 -16.03 12.78
N LEU A 697 17.31 -15.69 12.16
CA LEU A 697 18.42 -14.95 12.75
C LEU A 697 18.72 -13.70 11.91
N PHE A 698 18.99 -12.60 12.58
CA PHE A 698 19.61 -11.42 11.97
C PHE A 698 21.09 -11.46 12.32
N SER A 699 21.94 -11.66 11.32
CA SER A 699 23.40 -11.80 11.52
C SER A 699 24.17 -11.50 10.23
N ALA A 700 25.45 -11.20 10.36
CA ALA A 700 26.38 -11.31 9.25
C ALA A 700 26.82 -12.77 9.17
N HIS A 701 26.36 -13.54 8.25
CA HIS A 701 26.55 -15.01 8.02
C HIS A 701 27.02 -15.94 9.17
#